data_d31730afbcb1b93c097d0129d5c23d93
#
_entry.id   d31730afbcb1b93c097d0129d5c23d93
#
_cell.length_a   1.000
_cell.length_b   1.000
_cell.length_c   1.000
_cell.angle_alpha   90.00
_cell.angle_beta   90.00
_cell.angle_gamma   90.00
#
_symmetry.space_group_name_H-M   'P 1'
#
loop_
_entity.id
_entity.type
_entity.pdbx_description
1 polymer ?
#
loop_
_entity_poly.entity_id
_entity_poly.type
_entity_poly.pdbx_seq_one_letter_code
_entity_poly.pdbx_strand_id
1 'polypeptide(L)'
;MSVRPLPNQMQLTCMAWTPSQPCMVMRFPNATIMLDCALDMASLSHFTPFMYSMSERLKRCNSYPSSNLHYIRQICGKHFVEAMPEMHPVPMCSMSMDQVDAILISNWNSLLALPFYTEGTGFTGRVFASEPTLQYGTLMMEELMEYFERVTNDKSDDVWKDPGVYADFLNPPMRSPLEWREMYSEETMKKALDRVKVVAFTQSVTIDGNVKATSYCSGYAIGSCNWIITKDTEKFGYISASSNRSLHTRAVDWKPFKDLDTMVVTSLCTLKDNNPEKNALSLISAVVETIKLQGSVILPINPCGLMFDLLDLLAKALDSAMDIPIYVISPVAKRALAFANVYPEWLSDNHQERVYMPEEPFRHHQMMDSRKIKVYDNIYGDFSRELRTPCVIITGHPSLRLGDAPHLIEMWGADPRNAVIISDPEYPPTEVYGPFEELKIRCLYYPVDCRVDFWQLNNNILPELKPVVLVVPDPYIRGQQDQPNTCIDYNPITPLRQEETVTIPSKTRKRKIRIHPEIAAQLKPRGFGANMERGVCSLKGVLNCYDNEYQLVPAPSSLTSARPAFTGKHTVETLTKNLSKAGITAVASKEGDKTILTIDKLNAVITLSADGLHTNIRAPREHRLKLSEAISASLLPI
;
A
#
# COMPACT_ATOMS: atom_id res chain seq x y z
N MET A 1 18.86 -9.86 -10.48
CA MET A 1 19.24 -10.28 -9.11
C MET A 1 20.00 -9.14 -8.45
N SER A 2 19.46 -8.57 -7.41
CA SER A 2 20.26 -7.68 -6.58
C SER A 2 21.17 -8.52 -5.71
N VAL A 3 22.45 -8.21 -5.75
CA VAL A 3 23.43 -8.79 -4.82
C VAL A 3 23.02 -8.38 -3.40
N ARG A 4 23.01 -9.32 -2.44
CA ARG A 4 22.77 -8.97 -1.03
C ARG A 4 23.78 -7.91 -0.59
N PRO A 5 23.35 -6.93 0.24
CA PRO A 5 24.26 -5.91 0.73
C PRO A 5 25.43 -6.55 1.51
N LEU A 6 26.57 -5.87 1.49
CA LEU A 6 27.69 -6.26 2.33
C LEU A 6 27.30 -6.25 3.83
N PRO A 7 28.01 -6.96 4.70
CA PRO A 7 27.66 -7.05 6.14
C PRO A 7 27.42 -5.70 6.83
N ASN A 8 28.03 -4.65 6.30
CA ASN A 8 27.98 -3.28 6.85
C ASN A 8 27.04 -2.35 6.08
N GLN A 9 26.10 -2.89 5.34
CA GLN A 9 25.22 -2.11 4.48
C GLN A 9 23.79 -2.62 4.61
N MET A 10 22.85 -1.70 4.50
CA MET A 10 21.43 -1.97 4.28
C MET A 10 21.05 -1.34 2.95
N GLN A 11 20.26 -2.02 2.17
CA GLN A 11 19.71 -1.49 0.92
C GLN A 11 18.21 -1.25 1.10
N LEU A 12 17.76 -0.10 0.64
CA LEU A 12 16.35 0.26 0.59
C LEU A 12 15.94 0.49 -0.85
N THR A 13 14.92 -0.20 -1.31
CA THR A 13 14.35 -0.05 -2.66
C THR A 13 12.93 0.48 -2.55
N CYS A 14 12.61 1.53 -3.30
CA CYS A 14 11.26 2.03 -3.44
C CYS A 14 10.56 1.30 -4.59
N MET A 15 9.57 0.48 -4.28
CA MET A 15 8.75 -0.16 -5.31
C MET A 15 7.58 0.72 -5.73
N ALA A 16 6.94 1.40 -4.78
CA ALA A 16 5.94 2.43 -5.00
C ALA A 16 5.97 3.45 -3.86
N TRP A 17 5.55 4.69 -4.16
CA TRP A 17 5.69 5.81 -3.24
C TRP A 17 4.42 6.65 -3.07
N THR A 18 3.37 6.36 -3.85
CA THR A 18 2.13 7.13 -3.70
C THR A 18 1.58 6.97 -2.29
N PRO A 19 0.96 8.00 -1.71
CA PRO A 19 0.45 7.94 -0.35
C PRO A 19 -0.55 6.79 -0.10
N SER A 20 -1.33 6.43 -1.11
CA SER A 20 -2.29 5.32 -1.10
C SER A 20 -1.66 3.96 -1.35
N GLN A 21 -0.51 3.92 -2.04
CA GLN A 21 0.17 2.68 -2.40
C GLN A 21 1.66 2.74 -2.02
N PRO A 22 2.00 2.81 -0.73
CA PRO A 22 3.39 2.69 -0.31
C PRO A 22 3.86 1.23 -0.44
N CYS A 23 5.07 1.04 -0.97
CA CYS A 23 5.72 -0.26 -0.96
C CYS A 23 7.24 -0.07 -0.99
N MET A 24 7.90 -0.49 0.08
CA MET A 24 9.35 -0.41 0.23
C MET A 24 9.93 -1.79 0.48
N VAL A 25 11.14 -2.02 0.00
CA VAL A 25 11.87 -3.26 0.28
C VAL A 25 13.18 -2.93 0.97
N MET A 26 13.31 -3.41 2.19
CA MET A 26 14.50 -3.25 3.01
C MET A 26 15.30 -4.55 3.00
N ARG A 27 16.56 -4.49 2.54
CA ARG A 27 17.44 -5.65 2.46
C ARG A 27 18.60 -5.50 3.41
N PHE A 28 18.68 -6.44 4.30
CA PHE A 28 19.86 -6.69 5.15
C PHE A 28 20.69 -7.84 4.57
N PRO A 29 21.91 -8.07 5.03
CA PRO A 29 22.71 -9.22 4.60
C PRO A 29 22.00 -10.57 4.76
N ASN A 30 21.19 -10.71 5.82
CA ASN A 30 20.54 -11.96 6.19
C ASN A 30 19.04 -11.98 5.92
N ALA A 31 18.40 -10.82 5.83
CA ALA A 31 16.95 -10.72 5.74
C ALA A 31 16.51 -9.70 4.68
N THR A 32 15.46 -10.01 3.97
CA THR A 32 14.75 -9.10 3.06
C THR A 32 13.33 -8.90 3.56
N ILE A 33 12.97 -7.66 3.81
CA ILE A 33 11.68 -7.28 4.37
C ILE A 33 10.95 -6.39 3.36
N MET A 34 9.76 -6.76 3.01
CA MET A 34 8.82 -5.91 2.27
C MET A 34 7.94 -5.17 3.28
N LEU A 35 7.83 -3.86 3.10
CA LEU A 35 7.08 -2.93 3.95
C LEU A 35 5.90 -2.41 3.16
N ASP A 36 4.73 -2.80 3.58
CA ASP A 36 3.45 -2.56 2.94
C ASP A 36 3.31 -3.17 1.53
N CYS A 37 2.08 -3.47 1.13
CA CYS A 37 1.73 -3.96 -0.18
C CYS A 37 0.32 -3.47 -0.59
N ALA A 38 0.12 -2.16 -0.55
CA ALA A 38 -1.16 -1.57 -0.88
C ALA A 38 -1.55 -1.78 -2.35
N LEU A 39 -2.85 -1.76 -2.60
CA LEU A 39 -3.44 -1.86 -3.92
C LEU A 39 -3.82 -0.48 -4.42
N ASP A 40 -3.34 -0.09 -5.59
CA ASP A 40 -3.81 1.14 -6.23
C ASP A 40 -5.12 0.88 -6.97
N MET A 41 -6.16 1.55 -6.52
CA MET A 41 -7.49 1.50 -7.09
C MET A 41 -7.86 2.78 -7.86
N ALA A 42 -6.94 3.71 -8.05
CA ALA A 42 -7.16 4.91 -8.87
C ALA A 42 -7.50 4.55 -10.33
N SER A 43 -7.01 3.39 -10.80
CA SER A 43 -7.38 2.81 -12.11
C SER A 43 -8.89 2.70 -12.31
N LEU A 44 -9.67 2.49 -11.24
CA LEU A 44 -11.13 2.39 -11.33
C LEU A 44 -11.78 3.63 -11.93
N SER A 45 -11.20 4.82 -11.77
CA SER A 45 -11.71 6.07 -12.34
C SER A 45 -11.78 6.06 -13.87
N HIS A 46 -10.96 5.23 -14.51
CA HIS A 46 -10.94 5.09 -15.97
C HIS A 46 -12.02 4.19 -16.54
N PHE A 47 -12.71 3.41 -15.69
CA PHE A 47 -13.75 2.49 -16.14
C PHE A 47 -15.15 3.14 -16.06
N THR A 48 -16.07 2.60 -16.87
CA THR A 48 -17.48 2.95 -16.75
C THR A 48 -18.04 2.49 -15.38
N PRO A 49 -19.05 3.17 -14.80
CA PRO A 49 -19.74 2.62 -13.64
C PRO A 49 -20.28 1.20 -13.95
N PHE A 50 -20.18 0.27 -13.00
CA PHE A 50 -20.55 -1.14 -13.20
C PHE A 50 -21.95 -1.36 -13.80
N MET A 51 -22.87 -0.45 -13.54
CA MET A 51 -24.22 -0.46 -14.05
C MET A 51 -24.38 0.14 -15.45
N TYR A 52 -23.29 0.50 -16.14
CA TYR A 52 -23.36 1.15 -17.46
C TYR A 52 -24.22 0.36 -18.45
N SER A 53 -24.03 -0.96 -18.51
CA SER A 53 -24.80 -1.85 -19.39
C SER A 53 -26.30 -1.88 -19.12
N MET A 54 -26.73 -1.47 -17.92
CA MET A 54 -28.13 -1.43 -17.49
C MET A 54 -28.73 -0.02 -17.53
N SER A 55 -27.91 1.04 -17.59
CA SER A 55 -28.36 2.43 -17.57
C SER A 55 -28.64 2.98 -18.97
N GLU A 56 -29.91 3.20 -19.28
CA GLU A 56 -30.33 3.85 -20.53
C GLU A 56 -29.83 5.31 -20.64
N ARG A 57 -29.66 6.01 -19.50
CA ARG A 57 -29.11 7.36 -19.48
C ARG A 57 -27.63 7.36 -19.90
N LEU A 58 -26.82 6.56 -19.26
CA LEU A 58 -25.38 6.47 -19.55
C LEU A 58 -25.13 6.07 -21.01
N LYS A 59 -25.93 5.16 -21.56
CA LYS A 59 -25.89 4.80 -22.98
C LYS A 59 -26.24 5.95 -23.91
N ARG A 60 -27.26 6.76 -23.57
CA ARG A 60 -27.64 7.95 -24.36
C ARG A 60 -26.59 9.05 -24.32
N CYS A 61 -25.93 9.21 -23.17
CA CYS A 61 -24.84 10.19 -23.01
C CYS A 61 -23.56 9.77 -23.76
N ASN A 62 -23.53 8.57 -24.33
CA ASN A 62 -22.39 8.09 -25.12
C ASN A 62 -22.41 8.70 -26.51
N SER A 63 -21.45 9.57 -26.81
CA SER A 63 -21.33 10.30 -28.08
C SER A 63 -20.18 9.80 -28.97
N TYR A 64 -19.54 8.68 -28.64
CA TYR A 64 -18.37 8.21 -29.38
C TYR A 64 -18.79 7.71 -30.77
N PRO A 65 -18.28 8.32 -31.87
CA PRO A 65 -18.52 7.80 -33.21
C PRO A 65 -17.81 6.46 -33.35
N SER A 66 -18.45 5.54 -34.02
CA SER A 66 -17.99 4.16 -34.28
C SER A 66 -16.57 4.12 -34.86
N SER A 67 -15.57 4.25 -34.01
CA SER A 67 -14.19 3.93 -34.33
C SER A 67 -13.90 2.48 -33.90
N ASN A 68 -12.83 1.91 -34.41
CA ASN A 68 -12.42 0.52 -34.17
C ASN A 68 -12.14 0.16 -32.71
N LEU A 69 -12.43 1.06 -31.75
CA LEU A 69 -12.24 0.91 -30.31
C LEU A 69 -13.59 0.60 -29.63
N HIS A 70 -14.03 -0.64 -29.75
CA HIS A 70 -15.32 -1.12 -29.23
C HIS A 70 -15.47 -0.98 -27.69
N TYR A 71 -14.37 -0.79 -26.97
CA TYR A 71 -14.34 -0.73 -25.50
C TYR A 71 -14.30 0.67 -24.91
N ILE A 72 -14.19 1.72 -25.73
CA ILE A 72 -14.14 3.10 -25.26
C ILE A 72 -15.52 3.74 -25.36
N ARG A 73 -15.94 4.39 -24.28
CA ARG A 73 -17.18 5.15 -24.19
C ARG A 73 -16.87 6.60 -23.87
N GLN A 74 -17.53 7.52 -24.57
CA GLN A 74 -17.46 8.94 -24.26
C GLN A 74 -18.74 9.37 -23.54
N ILE A 75 -18.68 9.50 -22.23
CA ILE A 75 -19.80 9.90 -21.37
C ILE A 75 -19.55 11.31 -20.87
N CYS A 76 -20.50 12.24 -21.06
CA CYS A 76 -20.36 13.65 -20.68
C CYS A 76 -19.05 14.29 -21.18
N GLY A 77 -18.61 13.96 -22.39
CA GLY A 77 -17.38 14.47 -22.99
C GLY A 77 -16.08 13.86 -22.48
N LYS A 78 -16.13 12.89 -21.57
CA LYS A 78 -14.97 12.19 -21.02
C LYS A 78 -14.93 10.74 -21.47
N HIS A 79 -13.71 10.20 -21.60
CA HIS A 79 -13.49 8.82 -22.05
C HIS A 79 -13.42 7.84 -20.88
N PHE A 80 -14.04 6.68 -21.06
CA PHE A 80 -14.05 5.59 -20.10
C PHE A 80 -13.92 4.24 -20.81
N VAL A 81 -13.35 3.28 -20.14
CA VAL A 81 -13.23 1.90 -20.63
C VAL A 81 -14.45 1.09 -20.19
N GLU A 82 -15.15 0.46 -21.11
CA GLU A 82 -16.19 -0.52 -20.81
C GLU A 82 -15.59 -1.92 -20.83
N ALA A 83 -14.98 -2.31 -19.74
CA ALA A 83 -14.42 -3.63 -19.50
C ALA A 83 -14.55 -4.00 -18.04
N MET A 84 -14.17 -5.24 -17.67
CA MET A 84 -14.00 -5.62 -16.28
C MET A 84 -12.95 -4.71 -15.65
N PRO A 85 -13.25 -3.99 -14.56
CA PRO A 85 -12.27 -3.13 -13.94
C PRO A 85 -11.07 -3.93 -13.43
N GLU A 86 -9.88 -3.37 -13.63
CA GLU A 86 -8.64 -3.94 -13.13
C GLU A 86 -7.91 -2.95 -12.24
N MET A 87 -7.14 -3.48 -11.30
CA MET A 87 -6.40 -2.72 -10.31
C MET A 87 -4.90 -2.87 -10.52
N HIS A 88 -4.13 -1.99 -9.92
CA HIS A 88 -2.68 -1.98 -10.06
C HIS A 88 -1.99 -2.43 -8.77
N PRO A 89 -1.62 -3.72 -8.62
CA PRO A 89 -0.67 -4.14 -7.60
C PRO A 89 0.73 -3.65 -7.98
N VAL A 90 1.58 -3.34 -7.01
CA VAL A 90 2.95 -2.91 -7.29
C VAL A 90 3.73 -4.00 -8.04
N PRO A 91 4.26 -3.72 -9.24
CA PRO A 91 4.98 -4.73 -10.01
C PRO A 91 6.33 -5.07 -9.35
N MET A 92 6.59 -6.36 -9.12
CA MET A 92 7.86 -6.86 -8.56
C MET A 92 8.89 -7.14 -9.67
N CYS A 93 9.13 -6.14 -10.52
CA CYS A 93 10.02 -6.30 -11.69
C CYS A 93 11.47 -6.53 -11.31
N SER A 94 11.93 -5.95 -10.21
CA SER A 94 13.33 -5.98 -9.77
C SER A 94 13.65 -7.07 -8.75
N MET A 95 12.65 -7.81 -8.25
CA MET A 95 12.81 -8.78 -7.18
C MET A 95 11.87 -9.96 -7.34
N SER A 96 12.34 -11.16 -7.03
CA SER A 96 11.50 -12.35 -6.91
C SER A 96 11.01 -12.52 -5.48
N MET A 97 9.74 -12.89 -5.31
CA MET A 97 9.10 -13.02 -3.98
C MET A 97 9.66 -14.17 -3.14
N ASP A 98 10.36 -15.14 -3.74
CA ASP A 98 11.09 -16.18 -3.03
C ASP A 98 12.27 -15.65 -2.20
N GLN A 99 12.72 -14.41 -2.47
CA GLN A 99 13.79 -13.74 -1.74
C GLN A 99 13.28 -12.92 -0.55
N VAL A 100 11.98 -12.76 -0.39
CA VAL A 100 11.37 -11.99 0.70
C VAL A 100 11.17 -12.90 1.91
N ASP A 101 11.80 -12.55 3.02
CA ASP A 101 11.73 -13.30 4.27
C ASP A 101 10.53 -12.89 5.14
N ALA A 102 10.12 -11.63 5.03
CA ALA A 102 8.94 -11.12 5.73
C ALA A 102 8.24 -9.99 4.97
N ILE A 103 6.92 -9.91 5.16
CA ILE A 103 6.09 -8.77 4.75
C ILE A 103 5.52 -8.16 6.03
N LEU A 104 5.70 -6.85 6.24
CA LEU A 104 5.15 -6.10 7.36
C LEU A 104 4.04 -5.19 6.85
N ILE A 105 2.85 -5.36 7.39
CA ILE A 105 1.64 -4.63 6.97
C ILE A 105 1.33 -3.57 8.03
N SER A 106 1.20 -2.31 7.60
CA SER A 106 0.99 -1.17 8.50
C SER A 106 -0.48 -0.85 8.76
N ASN A 107 -1.37 -1.06 7.79
CA ASN A 107 -2.80 -0.75 7.90
C ASN A 107 -3.64 -1.63 6.96
N TRP A 108 -4.97 -1.56 7.08
CA TRP A 108 -5.89 -2.37 6.31
C TRP A 108 -5.75 -2.20 4.78
N ASN A 109 -5.51 -0.98 4.32
CA ASN A 109 -5.34 -0.70 2.88
C ASN A 109 -4.07 -1.37 2.33
N SER A 110 -3.00 -1.38 3.13
CA SER A 110 -1.74 -2.04 2.79
C SER A 110 -1.83 -3.57 2.75
N LEU A 111 -2.95 -4.17 3.19
CA LEU A 111 -3.19 -5.61 3.11
C LEU A 111 -3.81 -6.04 1.78
N LEU A 112 -4.52 -5.13 1.09
CA LEU A 112 -5.41 -5.46 -0.03
C LEU A 112 -4.72 -6.17 -1.21
N ALA A 113 -3.44 -5.90 -1.46
CA ALA A 113 -2.72 -6.53 -2.55
C ALA A 113 -1.93 -7.79 -2.12
N LEU A 114 -2.03 -8.23 -0.86
CA LEU A 114 -1.26 -9.37 -0.33
C LEU A 114 -1.35 -10.63 -1.21
N PRO A 115 -2.53 -11.05 -1.73
CA PRO A 115 -2.65 -12.25 -2.55
C PRO A 115 -1.78 -12.24 -3.82
N PHE A 116 -1.56 -11.08 -4.41
CA PHE A 116 -0.71 -10.94 -5.60
C PHE A 116 0.77 -11.24 -5.33
N TYR A 117 1.21 -11.17 -4.06
CA TYR A 117 2.60 -11.35 -3.68
C TYR A 117 2.87 -12.69 -3.00
N THR A 118 1.88 -13.26 -2.33
CA THR A 118 2.05 -14.50 -1.58
C THR A 118 1.66 -15.75 -2.35
N GLU A 119 0.69 -15.64 -3.29
CA GLU A 119 0.16 -16.80 -3.98
C GLU A 119 0.69 -16.91 -5.42
N GLY A 120 1.16 -18.11 -5.78
CA GLY A 120 1.73 -18.37 -7.12
C GLY A 120 3.06 -17.67 -7.43
N THR A 121 3.70 -17.02 -6.45
CA THR A 121 4.91 -16.21 -6.63
C THR A 121 6.20 -16.87 -6.12
N GLY A 122 6.09 -17.99 -5.43
CA GLY A 122 7.20 -18.64 -4.74
C GLY A 122 7.52 -18.06 -3.36
N PHE A 123 6.68 -17.15 -2.83
CA PHE A 123 6.84 -16.61 -1.49
C PHE A 123 6.71 -17.70 -0.41
N THR A 124 7.72 -17.79 0.46
CA THR A 124 7.77 -18.73 1.59
C THR A 124 7.99 -18.03 2.93
N GLY A 125 8.05 -16.71 2.90
CA GLY A 125 8.29 -15.87 4.07
C GLY A 125 7.09 -15.82 5.03
N ARG A 126 7.16 -14.91 5.98
CA ARG A 126 6.11 -14.67 6.98
C ARG A 126 5.48 -13.30 6.77
N VAL A 127 4.17 -13.20 7.01
CA VAL A 127 3.45 -11.93 6.96
C VAL A 127 3.06 -11.54 8.37
N PHE A 128 3.21 -10.26 8.72
CA PHE A 128 2.86 -9.73 10.03
C PHE A 128 1.94 -8.52 9.88
N ALA A 129 0.85 -8.52 10.65
CA ALA A 129 -0.09 -7.41 10.78
C ALA A 129 -0.67 -7.38 12.19
N SER A 130 -1.26 -6.27 12.61
CA SER A 130 -2.07 -6.25 13.81
C SER A 130 -3.40 -7.00 13.59
N GLU A 131 -4.03 -7.47 14.64
CA GLU A 131 -5.30 -8.17 14.53
C GLU A 131 -6.40 -7.30 13.89
N PRO A 132 -6.63 -6.04 14.33
CA PRO A 132 -7.64 -5.21 13.67
C PRO A 132 -7.29 -4.90 12.20
N THR A 133 -6.02 -4.74 11.85
CA THR A 133 -5.60 -4.57 10.44
C THR A 133 -5.97 -5.79 9.61
N LEU A 134 -5.76 -7.01 10.13
CA LEU A 134 -6.15 -8.25 9.46
C LEU A 134 -7.67 -8.31 9.29
N GLN A 135 -8.44 -8.03 10.33
CA GLN A 135 -9.90 -8.12 10.31
C GLN A 135 -10.52 -7.09 9.34
N TYR A 136 -10.15 -5.81 9.46
CA TYR A 136 -10.67 -4.79 8.55
C TYR A 136 -10.18 -4.98 7.11
N GLY A 137 -8.93 -5.38 6.91
CA GLY A 137 -8.44 -5.72 5.58
C GLY A 137 -9.20 -6.87 4.95
N THR A 138 -9.53 -7.93 5.73
CA THR A 138 -10.36 -9.04 5.27
C THR A 138 -11.75 -8.57 4.85
N LEU A 139 -12.40 -7.73 5.67
CA LEU A 139 -13.73 -7.18 5.33
C LEU A 139 -13.69 -6.35 4.04
N MET A 140 -12.66 -5.52 3.86
CA MET A 140 -12.54 -4.71 2.64
C MET A 140 -12.26 -5.57 1.40
N MET A 141 -11.47 -6.65 1.54
CA MET A 141 -11.27 -7.62 0.45
C MET A 141 -12.58 -8.32 0.06
N GLU A 142 -13.35 -8.78 1.05
CA GLU A 142 -14.65 -9.42 0.82
C GLU A 142 -15.65 -8.45 0.16
N GLU A 143 -15.71 -7.19 0.61
CA GLU A 143 -16.56 -6.17 0.01
C GLU A 143 -16.20 -5.90 -1.45
N LEU A 144 -14.89 -5.73 -1.72
CA LEU A 144 -14.41 -5.51 -3.09
C LEU A 144 -14.76 -6.70 -3.98
N MET A 145 -14.52 -7.93 -3.52
CA MET A 145 -14.86 -9.13 -4.29
C MET A 145 -16.34 -9.18 -4.64
N GLU A 146 -17.23 -8.91 -3.68
CA GLU A 146 -18.67 -8.88 -3.94
C GLU A 146 -19.05 -7.78 -4.94
N TYR A 147 -18.40 -6.61 -4.85
CA TYR A 147 -18.62 -5.54 -5.82
C TYR A 147 -18.13 -5.92 -7.23
N PHE A 148 -17.00 -6.60 -7.35
CA PHE A 148 -16.48 -7.07 -8.64
C PHE A 148 -17.37 -8.17 -9.23
N GLU A 149 -17.92 -9.09 -8.42
CA GLU A 149 -18.85 -10.12 -8.88
C GLU A 149 -20.15 -9.54 -9.47
N ARG A 150 -20.54 -8.33 -9.04
CA ARG A 150 -21.71 -7.63 -9.59
C ARG A 150 -21.45 -6.99 -10.95
N VAL A 151 -20.20 -6.88 -11.38
CA VAL A 151 -19.85 -6.33 -12.69
C VAL A 151 -20.14 -7.37 -13.77
N THR A 152 -21.12 -7.09 -14.63
CA THR A 152 -21.63 -8.03 -15.64
C THR A 152 -20.94 -7.91 -17.00
N ASN A 153 -19.77 -7.31 -17.06
CA ASN A 153 -19.06 -7.17 -18.32
C ASN A 153 -18.39 -8.49 -18.71
N ASP A 154 -18.67 -8.94 -19.93
CA ASP A 154 -17.98 -10.09 -20.51
C ASP A 154 -16.46 -9.84 -20.55
N LYS A 155 -15.67 -10.93 -20.45
CA LYS A 155 -14.22 -10.84 -20.63
C LYS A 155 -13.92 -10.18 -21.96
N SER A 156 -13.42 -8.96 -21.90
CA SER A 156 -12.99 -8.23 -23.07
C SER A 156 -11.58 -8.68 -23.48
N ASP A 157 -11.27 -8.59 -24.76
CA ASP A 157 -9.90 -8.72 -25.22
C ASP A 157 -9.05 -7.60 -24.61
N ASP A 158 -7.76 -7.86 -24.34
CA ASP A 158 -6.84 -6.91 -23.70
C ASP A 158 -6.45 -5.70 -24.60
N VAL A 159 -7.16 -5.48 -25.69
CA VAL A 159 -6.90 -4.38 -26.65
C VAL A 159 -7.00 -3.00 -25.98
N TRP A 160 -7.87 -2.84 -24.99
CA TRP A 160 -8.02 -1.60 -24.25
C TRP A 160 -6.83 -1.29 -23.33
N LYS A 161 -5.94 -2.25 -23.08
CA LYS A 161 -4.71 -2.06 -22.27
C LYS A 161 -3.58 -1.37 -23.05
N ASP A 162 -3.73 -1.17 -24.37
CA ASP A 162 -2.75 -0.43 -25.15
C ASP A 162 -2.65 1.02 -24.62
N PRO A 163 -1.47 1.48 -24.19
CA PRO A 163 -1.28 2.85 -23.72
C PRO A 163 -1.73 3.92 -24.72
N GLY A 164 -1.69 3.63 -26.03
CA GLY A 164 -2.16 4.53 -27.07
C GLY A 164 -3.65 4.86 -27.00
N VAL A 165 -4.46 3.96 -26.44
CA VAL A 165 -5.91 4.16 -26.22
C VAL A 165 -6.19 5.34 -25.27
N TYR A 166 -5.28 5.59 -24.34
CA TYR A 166 -5.45 6.61 -23.29
C TYR A 166 -4.94 8.00 -23.68
N ALA A 167 -4.47 8.18 -24.93
CA ALA A 167 -3.96 9.48 -25.39
C ALA A 167 -5.02 10.60 -25.34
N ASP A 168 -6.30 10.24 -25.54
CA ASP A 168 -7.42 11.19 -25.54
C ASP A 168 -8.14 11.28 -24.18
N PHE A 169 -7.65 10.56 -23.15
CA PHE A 169 -8.22 10.66 -21.81
C PHE A 169 -7.77 11.96 -21.15
N LEU A 170 -8.69 12.62 -20.43
CA LEU A 170 -8.40 13.86 -19.71
C LEU A 170 -7.27 13.65 -18.68
N ASN A 171 -7.31 12.51 -17.99
CA ASN A 171 -6.30 12.07 -17.04
C ASN A 171 -5.82 10.67 -17.46
N PRO A 172 -4.77 10.57 -18.28
CA PRO A 172 -4.23 9.27 -18.65
C PRO A 172 -3.66 8.55 -17.44
N PRO A 173 -3.70 7.22 -17.39
CA PRO A 173 -3.15 6.46 -16.29
C PRO A 173 -1.68 6.79 -16.05
N MET A 174 -1.31 7.03 -14.80
CA MET A 174 0.10 7.24 -14.41
C MET A 174 0.95 5.99 -14.62
N ARG A 175 0.32 4.81 -14.62
CA ARG A 175 0.93 3.50 -14.79
C ARG A 175 0.41 2.85 -16.05
N SER A 176 1.24 2.01 -16.66
CA SER A 176 0.83 1.28 -17.85
C SER A 176 -0.35 0.35 -17.53
N PRO A 177 -1.46 0.43 -18.28
CA PRO A 177 -2.58 -0.51 -18.12
C PRO A 177 -2.20 -1.98 -18.29
N LEU A 178 -1.08 -2.27 -18.97
CA LEU A 178 -0.53 -3.62 -19.09
C LEU A 178 -0.09 -4.22 -17.74
N GLU A 179 0.14 -3.38 -16.72
CA GLU A 179 0.51 -3.80 -15.37
C GLU A 179 -0.71 -4.04 -14.48
N TRP A 180 -1.90 -3.66 -14.93
CA TRP A 180 -3.14 -3.88 -14.18
C TRP A 180 -3.50 -5.35 -14.13
N ARG A 181 -4.23 -5.74 -13.08
CA ARG A 181 -4.61 -7.12 -12.80
C ARG A 181 -6.07 -7.21 -12.42
N GLU A 182 -6.71 -8.29 -12.85
CA GLU A 182 -8.04 -8.69 -12.36
C GLU A 182 -7.99 -8.96 -10.85
N MET A 183 -9.14 -8.84 -10.20
CA MET A 183 -9.29 -9.21 -8.79
C MET A 183 -8.95 -10.69 -8.58
N TYR A 184 -8.29 -11.01 -7.49
CA TYR A 184 -7.99 -12.37 -7.09
C TYR A 184 -9.27 -13.12 -6.66
N SER A 185 -9.23 -14.46 -6.67
CA SER A 185 -10.33 -15.30 -6.21
C SER A 185 -10.41 -15.38 -4.68
N GLU A 186 -11.60 -15.74 -4.15
CA GLU A 186 -11.82 -15.95 -2.72
C GLU A 186 -10.86 -17.00 -2.12
N GLU A 187 -10.58 -18.07 -2.88
CA GLU A 187 -9.63 -19.10 -2.46
C GLU A 187 -8.22 -18.53 -2.31
N THR A 188 -7.78 -17.71 -3.27
CA THR A 188 -6.47 -17.05 -3.25
C THR A 188 -6.38 -16.07 -2.08
N MET A 189 -7.43 -15.31 -1.82
CA MET A 189 -7.54 -14.40 -0.69
C MET A 189 -7.39 -15.15 0.63
N LYS A 190 -8.16 -16.21 0.85
CA LYS A 190 -8.12 -17.00 2.09
C LYS A 190 -6.72 -17.58 2.34
N LYS A 191 -6.09 -18.16 1.33
CA LYS A 191 -4.72 -18.68 1.43
C LYS A 191 -3.69 -17.61 1.83
N ALA A 192 -3.82 -16.41 1.29
CA ALA A 192 -2.94 -15.30 1.63
C ALA A 192 -3.16 -14.82 3.07
N LEU A 193 -4.41 -14.70 3.50
CA LEU A 193 -4.77 -14.28 4.86
C LEU A 193 -4.34 -15.29 5.92
N ASP A 194 -4.43 -16.59 5.65
CA ASP A 194 -3.98 -17.67 6.54
C ASP A 194 -2.46 -17.59 6.85
N ARG A 195 -1.68 -16.92 6.00
CA ARG A 195 -0.23 -16.71 6.24
C ARG A 195 0.06 -15.58 7.22
N VAL A 196 -0.92 -14.75 7.53
CA VAL A 196 -0.73 -13.56 8.37
C VAL A 196 -0.61 -13.97 9.84
N LYS A 197 0.50 -13.57 10.47
CA LYS A 197 0.73 -13.71 11.89
C LYS A 197 0.38 -12.41 12.59
N VAL A 198 -0.54 -12.50 13.51
CA VAL A 198 -1.01 -11.35 14.30
C VAL A 198 0.07 -10.91 15.29
N VAL A 199 0.24 -9.59 15.42
CA VAL A 199 1.14 -8.94 16.38
C VAL A 199 0.40 -7.84 17.14
N ALA A 200 0.67 -7.74 18.43
CA ALA A 200 0.19 -6.62 19.26
C ALA A 200 1.13 -5.42 19.16
N PHE A 201 0.66 -4.23 19.54
CA PHE A 201 1.54 -3.07 19.69
C PHE A 201 2.65 -3.34 20.70
N THR A 202 3.84 -2.84 20.41
CA THR A 202 5.08 -3.05 21.17
C THR A 202 5.61 -4.49 21.19
N GLN A 203 4.93 -5.41 20.53
CA GLN A 203 5.41 -6.78 20.36
C GLN A 203 6.52 -6.83 19.32
N SER A 204 7.66 -7.41 19.72
CA SER A 204 8.79 -7.64 18.81
C SER A 204 8.73 -9.04 18.20
N VAL A 205 8.88 -9.11 16.89
CA VAL A 205 8.99 -10.38 16.15
C VAL A 205 10.38 -10.51 15.54
N THR A 206 10.98 -11.68 15.66
CA THR A 206 12.27 -11.98 15.02
C THR A 206 12.04 -12.46 13.61
N ILE A 207 12.65 -11.76 12.64
CA ILE A 207 12.54 -12.09 11.20
C ILE A 207 13.62 -13.09 10.82
N ASP A 208 14.89 -12.75 11.05
CA ASP A 208 16.01 -13.66 10.89
C ASP A 208 17.16 -13.24 11.79
N GLY A 209 17.72 -14.21 12.52
CA GLY A 209 18.89 -14.01 13.38
C GLY A 209 18.75 -12.81 14.31
N ASN A 210 19.41 -11.73 13.95
CA ASN A 210 19.48 -10.48 14.72
C ASN A 210 18.56 -9.37 14.19
N VAL A 211 17.72 -9.65 13.20
CA VAL A 211 16.75 -8.69 12.67
C VAL A 211 15.40 -8.89 13.32
N LYS A 212 14.91 -7.86 13.99
CA LYS A 212 13.61 -7.84 14.68
C LYS A 212 12.77 -6.68 14.18
N ALA A 213 11.46 -6.86 14.14
CA ALA A 213 10.49 -5.80 13.88
C ALA A 213 9.55 -5.63 15.07
N THR A 214 9.24 -4.39 15.41
CA THR A 214 8.32 -4.03 16.49
C THR A 214 7.29 -3.04 15.95
N SER A 215 6.02 -3.31 16.19
CA SER A 215 4.90 -2.46 15.77
C SER A 215 4.54 -1.43 16.83
N TYR A 216 4.22 -0.21 16.40
CA TYR A 216 3.74 0.89 17.24
C TYR A 216 2.55 1.57 16.59
N CYS A 217 1.58 2.02 17.41
CA CYS A 217 0.39 2.70 16.91
C CYS A 217 0.75 3.87 15.97
N SER A 218 0.12 3.91 14.81
CA SER A 218 0.27 5.03 13.85
C SER A 218 -0.86 6.08 13.96
N GLY A 219 -1.96 5.76 14.62
CA GLY A 219 -3.10 6.68 14.79
C GLY A 219 -3.96 6.89 13.54
N TYR A 220 -3.71 6.19 12.44
CA TYR A 220 -4.42 6.38 11.17
C TYR A 220 -5.79 5.69 11.15
N ALA A 221 -5.85 4.43 11.51
CA ALA A 221 -7.06 3.63 11.60
C ALA A 221 -6.91 2.58 12.71
N ILE A 222 -8.00 1.91 13.11
CA ILE A 222 -7.96 0.89 14.16
C ILE A 222 -6.95 -0.19 13.77
N GLY A 223 -5.96 -0.42 14.65
CA GLY A 223 -4.88 -1.38 14.43
C GLY A 223 -3.73 -0.92 13.55
N SER A 224 -3.81 0.25 12.92
CA SER A 224 -2.72 0.75 12.08
C SER A 224 -1.44 1.00 12.87
N CYS A 225 -0.31 0.63 12.31
CA CYS A 225 0.98 0.71 12.98
C CYS A 225 2.10 1.26 12.09
N ASN A 226 3.11 1.80 12.75
CA ASN A 226 4.42 2.07 12.20
C ASN A 226 5.40 1.00 12.71
N TRP A 227 6.48 0.75 11.99
CA TRP A 227 7.42 -0.31 12.31
C TRP A 227 8.78 0.23 12.72
N ILE A 228 9.36 -0.31 13.79
CA ILE A 228 10.78 -0.14 14.10
C ILE A 228 11.46 -1.48 13.82
N ILE A 229 12.35 -1.50 12.85
CA ILE A 229 13.19 -2.63 12.51
C ILE A 229 14.53 -2.43 13.24
N THR A 230 14.94 -3.41 14.01
CA THR A 230 16.23 -3.38 14.71
C THR A 230 17.14 -4.46 14.18
N LYS A 231 18.39 -4.07 13.89
CA LYS A 231 19.46 -4.99 13.55
C LYS A 231 20.65 -4.68 14.44
N ASP A 232 21.04 -5.62 15.28
CA ASP A 232 22.06 -5.41 16.30
C ASP A 232 21.71 -4.23 17.21
N THR A 233 22.34 -3.08 17.01
CA THR A 233 22.11 -1.85 17.77
C THR A 233 21.52 -0.73 16.92
N GLU A 234 21.27 -0.97 15.66
CA GLU A 234 20.72 0.02 14.74
C GLU A 234 19.20 -0.06 14.70
N LYS A 235 18.58 1.10 14.62
CA LYS A 235 17.12 1.26 14.58
C LYS A 235 16.70 1.92 13.28
N PHE A 236 15.86 1.24 12.54
CA PHE A 236 15.27 1.71 11.29
C PHE A 236 13.77 1.91 11.52
N GLY A 237 13.29 3.14 11.43
CA GLY A 237 11.87 3.45 11.54
C GLY A 237 11.21 3.48 10.15
N TYR A 238 10.12 2.78 9.98
CA TYR A 238 9.24 2.89 8.83
C TYR A 238 7.93 3.54 9.25
N ILE A 239 7.69 4.74 8.73
CA ILE A 239 6.52 5.55 9.00
C ILE A 239 5.60 5.50 7.78
N SER A 240 4.50 4.79 7.95
CA SER A 240 3.40 4.69 6.97
C SER A 240 2.33 5.75 7.27
N ALA A 241 1.10 5.55 6.82
CA ALA A 241 -0.01 6.45 7.13
C ALA A 241 -0.14 6.64 8.65
N SER A 242 0.06 7.85 9.13
CA SER A 242 0.11 8.20 10.55
C SER A 242 -0.70 9.45 10.84
N SER A 243 -1.29 9.55 12.04
CA SER A 243 -2.07 10.71 12.46
C SER A 243 -1.66 11.20 13.85
N ASN A 244 -1.46 12.52 13.96
CA ASN A 244 -1.25 13.21 15.23
C ASN A 244 -2.58 13.51 15.96
N ARG A 245 -3.71 13.15 15.36
CA ARG A 245 -5.04 13.47 15.86
C ARG A 245 -5.61 12.27 16.61
N SER A 246 -6.18 12.54 17.77
CA SER A 246 -6.96 11.54 18.51
C SER A 246 -8.40 11.60 18.01
N LEU A 247 -8.71 10.75 17.03
CA LEU A 247 -10.04 10.56 16.45
C LEU A 247 -10.68 9.31 17.07
N HIS A 248 -11.15 8.38 16.25
CA HIS A 248 -11.56 7.07 16.77
C HIS A 248 -10.38 6.25 17.32
N THR A 249 -9.15 6.48 16.83
CA THR A 249 -7.92 5.87 17.33
C THR A 249 -7.12 6.84 18.21
N ARG A 250 -6.15 6.32 18.96
CA ARG A 250 -5.13 7.16 19.62
C ARG A 250 -4.28 7.87 18.57
N ALA A 251 -3.83 9.08 18.89
CA ALA A 251 -2.78 9.71 18.11
C ALA A 251 -1.48 8.89 18.17
N VAL A 252 -0.64 9.03 17.16
CA VAL A 252 0.68 8.37 17.13
C VAL A 252 1.54 8.83 18.32
N ASP A 253 2.20 7.87 18.98
CA ASP A 253 3.24 8.17 19.98
C ASP A 253 4.61 8.15 19.31
N TRP A 254 5.24 9.33 19.21
CA TRP A 254 6.54 9.49 18.56
C TRP A 254 7.74 9.12 19.47
N LYS A 255 7.52 8.92 20.77
CA LYS A 255 8.62 8.63 21.71
C LYS A 255 9.48 7.41 21.32
N PRO A 256 8.91 6.27 20.86
CA PRO A 256 9.70 5.12 20.43
C PRO A 256 10.60 5.40 19.22
N PHE A 257 10.24 6.41 18.41
CA PHE A 257 10.92 6.79 17.18
C PHE A 257 12.03 7.82 17.38
N LYS A 258 12.37 8.17 18.62
CA LYS A 258 13.54 9.00 18.90
C LYS A 258 14.82 8.24 18.65
N ASP A 259 15.86 8.97 18.24
CA ASP A 259 17.21 8.44 18.03
C ASP A 259 17.28 7.28 17.01
N LEU A 260 16.47 7.34 15.95
CA LEU A 260 16.56 6.41 14.83
C LEU A 260 17.84 6.66 14.03
N ASP A 261 18.50 5.58 13.63
CA ASP A 261 19.63 5.66 12.70
C ASP A 261 19.14 6.01 11.28
N THR A 262 18.01 5.44 10.88
CA THR A 262 17.36 5.75 9.61
C THR A 262 15.85 5.81 9.81
N MET A 263 15.22 6.84 9.28
CA MET A 263 13.77 7.01 9.26
C MET A 263 13.29 7.06 7.81
N VAL A 264 12.40 6.16 7.46
CA VAL A 264 11.74 6.11 6.14
C VAL A 264 10.32 6.64 6.33
N VAL A 265 9.95 7.67 5.58
CA VAL A 265 8.61 8.28 5.65
C VAL A 265 7.90 8.10 4.32
N THR A 266 6.70 7.55 4.38
CA THR A 266 5.78 7.38 3.25
C THR A 266 4.41 7.97 3.60
N SER A 267 3.46 7.90 2.70
CA SER A 267 2.03 8.16 2.96
C SER A 267 1.69 9.46 3.69
N LEU A 268 2.39 10.57 3.35
CA LEU A 268 2.04 11.90 3.86
C LEU A 268 0.78 12.43 3.15
N CYS A 269 0.05 13.31 3.85
CA CYS A 269 -1.01 14.08 3.24
C CYS A 269 -0.44 15.07 2.23
N THR A 270 -0.92 15.01 0.98
CA THR A 270 -0.51 15.89 -0.11
C THR A 270 -1.53 16.99 -0.41
N LEU A 271 -2.62 17.06 0.33
CA LEU A 271 -3.64 18.09 0.15
C LEU A 271 -3.11 19.47 0.56
N LYS A 272 -3.37 20.47 -0.28
CA LYS A 272 -3.08 21.86 0.01
C LYS A 272 -3.98 22.34 1.16
N ASP A 273 -3.38 23.05 2.13
CA ASP A 273 -4.10 23.63 3.26
C ASP A 273 -5.00 22.62 4.00
N ASN A 274 -4.51 21.40 4.17
CA ASN A 274 -5.25 20.32 4.80
C ASN A 274 -5.69 20.66 6.23
N ASN A 275 -6.99 20.71 6.43
CA ASN A 275 -7.59 20.81 7.76
C ASN A 275 -8.75 19.81 7.86
N PRO A 276 -8.47 18.56 8.23
CA PRO A 276 -9.47 17.49 8.23
C PRO A 276 -10.64 17.77 9.16
N GLU A 277 -10.44 18.45 10.29
CA GLU A 277 -11.53 18.81 11.21
C GLU A 277 -12.48 19.83 10.56
N LYS A 278 -11.93 20.88 9.97
CA LYS A 278 -12.73 21.88 9.25
C LYS A 278 -13.48 21.24 8.07
N ASN A 279 -12.81 20.38 7.32
CA ASN A 279 -13.40 19.70 6.17
C ASN A 279 -14.52 18.73 6.60
N ALA A 280 -14.32 17.98 7.68
CA ALA A 280 -15.35 17.11 8.25
C ALA A 280 -16.56 17.91 8.75
N LEU A 281 -16.35 19.03 9.46
CA LEU A 281 -17.43 19.93 9.90
C LEU A 281 -18.15 20.56 8.70
N SER A 282 -17.43 20.94 7.64
CA SER A 282 -18.03 21.48 6.42
C SER A 282 -18.87 20.42 5.70
N LEU A 283 -18.40 19.18 5.65
CA LEU A 283 -19.16 18.03 5.15
C LEU A 283 -20.46 17.86 5.92
N ILE A 284 -20.39 17.82 7.26
CA ILE A 284 -21.59 17.70 8.12
C ILE A 284 -22.53 18.88 7.92
N SER A 285 -22.02 20.10 7.79
CA SER A 285 -22.84 21.28 7.51
C SER A 285 -23.58 21.15 6.17
N ALA A 286 -22.91 20.64 5.13
CA ALA A 286 -23.52 20.38 3.83
C ALA A 286 -24.60 19.28 3.89
N VAL A 287 -24.39 18.25 4.71
CA VAL A 287 -25.42 17.22 5.00
C VAL A 287 -26.64 17.86 5.63
N VAL A 288 -26.46 18.64 6.72
CA VAL A 288 -27.57 19.28 7.44
C VAL A 288 -28.33 20.26 6.54
N GLU A 289 -27.61 21.05 5.72
CA GLU A 289 -28.24 21.94 4.73
C GLU A 289 -29.08 21.18 3.72
N THR A 290 -28.55 20.07 3.18
CA THR A 290 -29.27 19.21 2.23
C THR A 290 -30.55 18.67 2.83
N ILE A 291 -30.49 18.17 4.06
CA ILE A 291 -31.65 17.65 4.78
C ILE A 291 -32.70 18.76 5.02
N LYS A 292 -32.27 19.97 5.40
CA LYS A 292 -33.19 21.12 5.55
C LYS A 292 -33.91 21.47 4.26
N LEU A 293 -33.27 21.28 3.11
CA LEU A 293 -33.87 21.44 1.78
C LEU A 293 -34.77 20.24 1.37
N GLN A 294 -35.00 19.31 2.28
CA GLN A 294 -35.76 18.06 2.02
C GLN A 294 -35.08 17.19 0.94
N GLY A 295 -33.77 17.28 0.81
CA GLY A 295 -32.94 16.42 -0.04
C GLY A 295 -32.31 15.28 0.75
N SER A 296 -31.91 14.25 0.07
CA SER A 296 -31.17 13.10 0.61
C SER A 296 -29.68 13.20 0.24
N VAL A 297 -28.82 12.62 1.08
CA VAL A 297 -27.37 12.65 0.91
C VAL A 297 -26.82 11.26 0.70
N ILE A 298 -25.93 11.11 -0.30
CA ILE A 298 -25.15 9.90 -0.55
C ILE A 298 -23.70 10.18 -0.15
N LEU A 299 -23.15 9.35 0.73
CA LEU A 299 -21.76 9.39 1.19
C LEU A 299 -21.06 8.10 0.76
N PRO A 300 -20.31 8.09 -0.35
CA PRO A 300 -19.53 6.93 -0.76
C PRO A 300 -18.26 6.84 0.10
N ILE A 301 -18.32 5.99 1.12
CA ILE A 301 -17.26 5.84 2.13
C ILE A 301 -17.12 4.36 2.46
N ASN A 302 -15.87 3.89 2.52
CA ASN A 302 -15.56 2.53 2.96
C ASN A 302 -16.04 2.30 4.41
N PRO A 303 -16.58 1.12 4.76
CA PRO A 303 -17.11 0.82 6.09
C PRO A 303 -16.02 0.60 7.15
N CYS A 304 -14.99 1.45 7.15
CA CYS A 304 -13.87 1.44 8.11
C CYS A 304 -13.27 2.85 8.26
N GLY A 305 -12.35 3.01 9.19
CA GLY A 305 -11.59 4.26 9.37
C GLY A 305 -12.48 5.49 9.55
N LEU A 306 -12.41 6.43 8.61
CA LEU A 306 -13.12 7.72 8.67
C LEU A 306 -14.64 7.58 8.90
N MET A 307 -15.26 6.48 8.47
CA MET A 307 -16.70 6.28 8.68
C MET A 307 -17.10 6.40 10.15
N PHE A 308 -16.29 5.88 11.08
CA PHE A 308 -16.59 5.92 12.51
C PHE A 308 -16.65 7.36 13.04
N ASP A 309 -15.70 8.20 12.63
CA ASP A 309 -15.65 9.61 13.04
C ASP A 309 -16.82 10.40 12.45
N LEU A 310 -17.17 10.14 11.17
CA LEU A 310 -18.31 10.78 10.52
C LEU A 310 -19.64 10.35 11.11
N LEU A 311 -19.80 9.09 11.50
CA LEU A 311 -21.00 8.63 12.21
C LEU A 311 -21.18 9.33 13.55
N ASP A 312 -20.10 9.52 14.31
CA ASP A 312 -20.14 10.25 15.58
C ASP A 312 -20.50 11.73 15.39
N LEU A 313 -20.00 12.37 14.32
CA LEU A 313 -20.33 13.74 13.97
C LEU A 313 -21.78 13.87 13.47
N LEU A 314 -22.25 12.97 12.63
CA LEU A 314 -23.63 12.90 12.16
C LEU A 314 -24.60 12.68 13.33
N ALA A 315 -24.25 11.80 14.26
CA ALA A 315 -25.00 11.58 15.48
C ALA A 315 -25.24 12.87 16.25
N LYS A 316 -24.18 13.65 16.44
CA LYS A 316 -24.26 14.94 17.15
C LYS A 316 -25.07 15.99 16.38
N ALA A 317 -24.92 16.02 15.05
CA ALA A 317 -25.56 17.04 14.22
C ALA A 317 -27.06 16.81 13.98
N LEU A 318 -27.48 15.55 13.92
CA LEU A 318 -28.87 15.14 13.61
C LEU A 318 -29.68 14.76 14.87
N ASP A 319 -29.06 14.78 16.06
CA ASP A 319 -29.69 14.25 17.29
C ASP A 319 -30.83 15.13 17.85
N SER A 320 -30.83 16.42 17.60
CA SER A 320 -31.62 17.36 18.41
C SER A 320 -32.99 17.74 17.85
N ALA A 321 -33.34 17.45 16.60
CA ALA A 321 -34.61 17.96 16.05
C ALA A 321 -35.20 17.20 14.86
N MET A 322 -34.51 16.21 14.28
CA MET A 322 -34.94 15.58 13.04
C MET A 322 -34.90 14.07 13.16
N ASP A 323 -36.03 13.41 12.96
CA ASP A 323 -36.12 11.95 12.82
C ASP A 323 -35.63 11.53 11.41
N ILE A 324 -34.33 11.81 11.15
CA ILE A 324 -33.69 11.52 9.87
C ILE A 324 -32.96 10.19 9.98
N PRO A 325 -33.34 9.19 9.16
CA PRO A 325 -32.66 7.91 9.15
C PRO A 325 -31.30 8.00 8.49
N ILE A 326 -30.32 7.31 9.06
CA ILE A 326 -29.01 7.07 8.48
C ILE A 326 -28.96 5.60 8.04
N TYR A 327 -28.73 5.37 6.78
CA TYR A 327 -28.56 4.03 6.22
C TYR A 327 -27.10 3.75 5.96
N VAL A 328 -26.59 2.60 6.41
CA VAL A 328 -25.25 2.10 6.07
C VAL A 328 -25.47 0.85 5.22
N ILE A 329 -25.05 0.92 3.96
CA ILE A 329 -25.30 -0.15 2.99
C ILE A 329 -23.96 -0.69 2.49
N SER A 330 -23.59 -1.85 2.96
CA SER A 330 -22.43 -2.62 2.53
C SER A 330 -22.55 -4.06 3.04
N PRO A 331 -22.12 -5.05 2.28
CA PRO A 331 -22.18 -6.46 2.66
C PRO A 331 -21.40 -6.77 3.95
N VAL A 332 -20.46 -5.91 4.32
CA VAL A 332 -19.59 -6.09 5.49
C VAL A 332 -19.87 -5.09 6.62
N ALA A 333 -20.71 -4.07 6.40
CA ALA A 333 -20.91 -2.97 7.36
C ALA A 333 -21.32 -3.45 8.75
N LYS A 334 -22.21 -4.43 8.85
CA LYS A 334 -22.66 -4.96 10.14
C LYS A 334 -21.50 -5.54 10.96
N ARG A 335 -20.61 -6.28 10.30
CA ARG A 335 -19.43 -6.85 10.94
C ARG A 335 -18.39 -5.76 11.26
N ALA A 336 -18.19 -4.80 10.37
CA ALA A 336 -17.25 -3.69 10.58
C ALA A 336 -17.64 -2.83 11.79
N LEU A 337 -18.93 -2.49 11.93
CA LEU A 337 -19.46 -1.76 13.10
C LEU A 337 -19.34 -2.56 14.39
N ALA A 338 -19.59 -3.88 14.34
CA ALA A 338 -19.44 -4.76 15.51
C ALA A 338 -17.98 -4.86 15.95
N PHE A 339 -17.02 -5.02 15.03
CA PHE A 339 -15.61 -5.11 15.36
C PHE A 339 -15.06 -3.83 16.01
N ALA A 340 -15.55 -2.65 15.62
CA ALA A 340 -15.14 -1.40 16.25
C ALA A 340 -15.36 -1.40 17.75
N ASN A 341 -16.43 -2.05 18.24
CA ASN A 341 -16.75 -2.14 19.66
C ASN A 341 -15.94 -3.24 20.40
N VAL A 342 -15.39 -4.22 19.67
CA VAL A 342 -14.65 -5.35 20.27
C VAL A 342 -13.21 -4.97 20.65
N TYR A 343 -12.63 -3.93 20.03
CA TYR A 343 -11.23 -3.56 20.18
C TYR A 343 -10.98 -2.25 20.94
N PRO A 344 -11.49 -2.07 22.17
CA PRO A 344 -11.34 -0.80 22.90
C PRO A 344 -9.89 -0.40 23.15
N GLU A 345 -8.97 -1.35 23.33
CA GLU A 345 -7.55 -1.08 23.56
C GLU A 345 -6.84 -0.40 22.39
N TRP A 346 -7.43 -0.44 21.19
CA TRP A 346 -6.90 0.18 19.97
C TRP A 346 -7.49 1.58 19.73
N LEU A 347 -8.51 1.95 20.51
CA LEU A 347 -9.25 3.20 20.37
C LEU A 347 -8.59 4.34 21.15
N SER A 348 -9.06 5.56 20.90
CA SER A 348 -8.64 6.74 21.67
C SER A 348 -9.11 6.66 23.12
N ASP A 349 -8.42 7.39 24.00
CA ASP A 349 -8.71 7.38 25.44
C ASP A 349 -10.18 7.74 25.72
N ASN A 350 -10.76 8.70 24.99
CA ASN A 350 -12.18 9.07 25.13
C ASN A 350 -13.13 7.90 24.83
N HIS A 351 -12.81 7.05 23.84
CA HIS A 351 -13.61 5.88 23.52
C HIS A 351 -13.40 4.75 24.55
N GLN A 352 -12.17 4.62 25.07
CA GLN A 352 -11.88 3.65 26.12
C GLN A 352 -12.57 4.00 27.44
N GLU A 353 -12.59 5.28 27.84
CA GLU A 353 -13.25 5.75 29.05
C GLU A 353 -14.74 5.37 29.07
N ARG A 354 -15.41 5.37 27.92
CA ARG A 354 -16.81 4.95 27.82
C ARG A 354 -17.02 3.47 28.20
N VAL A 355 -16.07 2.61 27.84
CA VAL A 355 -16.13 1.17 28.21
C VAL A 355 -16.08 0.99 29.72
N TYR A 356 -15.32 1.83 30.44
CA TYR A 356 -15.32 1.81 31.91
C TYR A 356 -16.63 2.30 32.55
N MET A 357 -17.46 3.03 31.78
CA MET A 357 -18.78 3.53 32.19
C MET A 357 -19.92 2.58 31.80
N PRO A 358 -19.71 1.31 31.63
CA PRO A 358 -20.42 0.25 30.90
C PRO A 358 -21.24 0.73 29.68
N GLU A 359 -20.62 1.58 28.88
CA GLU A 359 -21.15 2.02 27.61
C GLU A 359 -20.34 1.43 26.44
N GLU A 360 -20.95 1.30 25.29
CA GLU A 360 -20.24 0.97 24.06
C GLU A 360 -19.29 2.10 23.66
N PRO A 361 -18.09 1.78 23.12
CA PRO A 361 -17.09 2.78 22.73
C PRO A 361 -17.66 3.84 21.78
N PHE A 362 -18.46 3.39 20.79
CA PHE A 362 -19.03 4.25 19.77
C PHE A 362 -20.53 4.49 19.97
N ARG A 363 -20.99 5.67 19.57
CA ARG A 363 -22.40 6.05 19.63
C ARG A 363 -23.28 5.30 18.61
N HIS A 364 -22.68 4.78 17.54
CA HIS A 364 -23.45 4.11 16.49
C HIS A 364 -24.25 2.92 17.04
N HIS A 365 -23.79 2.24 18.07
CA HIS A 365 -24.55 1.14 18.70
C HIS A 365 -25.88 1.65 19.27
N GLN A 366 -25.86 2.70 20.08
CA GLN A 366 -27.08 3.31 20.63
C GLN A 366 -28.03 3.83 19.52
N MET A 367 -27.45 4.33 18.41
CA MET A 367 -28.23 4.77 17.25
C MET A 367 -28.85 3.60 16.48
N MET A 368 -28.20 2.45 16.45
CA MET A 368 -28.79 1.22 15.88
C MET A 368 -29.95 0.72 16.75
N ASP A 369 -29.80 0.70 18.06
CA ASP A 369 -30.86 0.31 19.02
C ASP A 369 -32.07 1.23 18.91
N SER A 370 -31.84 2.53 18.77
CA SER A 370 -32.90 3.54 18.56
C SER A 370 -33.44 3.57 17.12
N ARG A 371 -32.94 2.70 16.22
CA ARG A 371 -33.30 2.63 14.79
C ARG A 371 -33.03 3.91 13.99
N LYS A 372 -32.17 4.80 14.50
CA LYS A 372 -31.67 5.97 13.74
C LYS A 372 -30.67 5.53 12.68
N ILE A 373 -29.78 4.57 13.00
CA ILE A 373 -28.93 3.89 12.02
C ILE A 373 -29.54 2.54 11.68
N LYS A 374 -29.66 2.27 10.40
CA LYS A 374 -30.07 0.98 9.86
C LYS A 374 -29.01 0.46 8.90
N VAL A 375 -28.65 -0.80 9.04
CA VAL A 375 -27.59 -1.45 8.25
C VAL A 375 -28.21 -2.47 7.32
N TYR A 376 -27.83 -2.41 6.04
CA TYR A 376 -28.29 -3.33 4.99
C TYR A 376 -27.10 -3.82 4.18
N ASP A 377 -27.19 -5.02 3.62
CA ASP A 377 -26.13 -5.61 2.80
C ASP A 377 -26.10 -4.99 1.38
N ASN A 378 -27.26 -4.57 0.87
CA ASN A 378 -27.43 -3.96 -0.46
C ASN A 378 -28.71 -3.12 -0.53
N ILE A 379 -28.93 -2.44 -1.66
CA ILE A 379 -30.11 -1.58 -1.90
C ILE A 379 -31.39 -2.35 -2.22
N TYR A 380 -31.32 -3.66 -2.38
CA TYR A 380 -32.49 -4.50 -2.74
C TYR A 380 -33.19 -5.03 -1.50
N GLY A 381 -34.37 -5.59 -1.70
CA GLY A 381 -35.10 -6.28 -0.64
C GLY A 381 -35.61 -5.35 0.49
N ASP A 382 -35.13 -5.57 1.70
CA ASP A 382 -35.61 -4.87 2.90
C ASP A 382 -35.30 -3.38 2.89
N PHE A 383 -34.11 -2.98 2.40
CA PHE A 383 -33.80 -1.56 2.24
C PHE A 383 -34.82 -0.85 1.36
N SER A 384 -35.17 -1.41 0.19
CA SER A 384 -36.09 -0.78 -0.73
C SER A 384 -37.53 -0.61 -0.15
N ARG A 385 -37.90 -1.46 0.79
CA ARG A 385 -39.20 -1.39 1.50
C ARG A 385 -39.18 -0.36 2.63
N GLU A 386 -38.04 -0.19 3.29
CA GLU A 386 -37.91 0.65 4.47
C GLU A 386 -37.31 2.04 4.19
N LEU A 387 -36.95 2.32 2.94
CA LEU A 387 -36.37 3.61 2.54
C LEU A 387 -37.34 4.75 2.84
N ARG A 388 -36.88 5.73 3.60
CA ARG A 388 -37.56 6.99 3.88
C ARG A 388 -36.65 8.15 3.46
N THR A 389 -37.23 9.14 2.84
CA THR A 389 -36.56 10.39 2.44
C THR A 389 -37.18 11.59 3.18
N PRO A 390 -36.43 12.61 3.56
CA PRO A 390 -34.96 12.74 3.37
C PRO A 390 -34.17 11.83 4.28
N CYS A 391 -32.98 11.41 3.84
CA CYS A 391 -32.10 10.51 4.58
C CYS A 391 -30.61 10.74 4.25
N VAL A 392 -29.75 10.12 5.06
CA VAL A 392 -28.32 10.03 4.78
C VAL A 392 -27.99 8.57 4.48
N ILE A 393 -27.32 8.31 3.36
CA ILE A 393 -26.89 6.96 2.96
C ILE A 393 -25.37 6.92 2.86
N ILE A 394 -24.75 6.04 3.64
CA ILE A 394 -23.34 5.70 3.54
C ILE A 394 -23.26 4.40 2.75
N THR A 395 -22.63 4.43 1.57
CA THR A 395 -22.62 3.24 0.70
C THR A 395 -21.66 3.34 -0.46
N GLY A 396 -21.17 2.20 -0.90
CA GLY A 396 -20.37 2.03 -2.11
C GLY A 396 -18.95 2.50 -1.99
N HIS A 397 -18.21 2.30 -3.06
CA HIS A 397 -16.82 2.67 -3.14
C HIS A 397 -16.64 4.15 -3.53
N PRO A 398 -15.66 4.89 -2.98
CA PRO A 398 -15.44 6.32 -3.28
C PRO A 398 -15.22 6.63 -4.77
N SER A 399 -14.76 5.67 -5.57
CA SER A 399 -14.61 5.83 -7.03
C SER A 399 -15.92 6.06 -7.79
N LEU A 400 -17.08 5.77 -7.20
CA LEU A 400 -18.39 5.74 -7.87
C LEU A 400 -18.40 4.81 -9.11
N ARG A 401 -17.56 3.79 -9.12
CA ARG A 401 -17.52 2.76 -10.16
C ARG A 401 -18.08 1.44 -9.68
N LEU A 402 -17.97 1.18 -8.39
CA LEU A 402 -18.37 -0.05 -7.72
C LEU A 402 -19.37 0.23 -6.59
N GLY A 403 -20.10 -0.79 -6.16
CA GLY A 403 -21.04 -0.73 -5.04
C GLY A 403 -22.35 -0.03 -5.41
N ASP A 404 -23.19 0.25 -4.42
CA ASP A 404 -24.58 0.70 -4.63
C ASP A 404 -24.73 2.23 -4.86
N ALA A 405 -23.69 3.04 -4.59
CA ALA A 405 -23.74 4.49 -4.78
C ALA A 405 -24.10 4.93 -6.22
N PRO A 406 -23.58 4.34 -7.29
CA PRO A 406 -23.95 4.70 -8.65
C PRO A 406 -25.44 4.52 -8.95
N HIS A 407 -26.07 3.46 -8.44
CA HIS A 407 -27.51 3.25 -8.59
C HIS A 407 -28.35 4.34 -7.93
N LEU A 408 -27.98 4.73 -6.71
CA LEU A 408 -28.66 5.79 -5.98
C LEU A 408 -28.49 7.14 -6.66
N ILE A 409 -27.32 7.42 -7.23
CA ILE A 409 -27.06 8.64 -8.01
C ILE A 409 -27.94 8.67 -9.26
N GLU A 410 -28.09 7.57 -9.97
CA GLU A 410 -28.99 7.48 -11.12
C GLU A 410 -30.46 7.72 -10.71
N MET A 411 -30.89 7.13 -9.61
CA MET A 411 -32.27 7.23 -9.11
C MET A 411 -32.60 8.65 -8.64
N TRP A 412 -31.69 9.32 -7.97
CA TRP A 412 -31.90 10.64 -7.35
C TRP A 412 -31.31 11.81 -8.13
N GLY A 413 -30.63 11.53 -9.23
CA GLY A 413 -29.84 12.50 -9.98
C GLY A 413 -30.65 13.62 -10.64
N ALA A 414 -31.95 13.45 -10.86
CA ALA A 414 -32.81 14.47 -11.44
C ALA A 414 -33.20 15.59 -10.45
N ASP A 415 -33.11 15.37 -9.13
CA ASP A 415 -33.51 16.30 -8.10
C ASP A 415 -32.30 17.08 -7.54
N PRO A 416 -32.25 18.42 -7.78
CA PRO A 416 -31.14 19.27 -7.32
C PRO A 416 -31.08 19.44 -5.79
N ARG A 417 -32.09 19.02 -5.05
CA ARG A 417 -32.08 19.04 -3.59
C ARG A 417 -31.15 17.97 -3.02
N ASN A 418 -30.99 16.85 -3.73
CA ASN A 418 -30.11 15.77 -3.31
C ASN A 418 -28.64 16.14 -3.49
N ALA A 419 -27.78 15.47 -2.72
CA ALA A 419 -26.34 15.64 -2.82
C ALA A 419 -25.59 14.31 -2.75
N VAL A 420 -24.48 14.23 -3.47
CA VAL A 420 -23.45 13.21 -3.29
C VAL A 420 -22.18 13.91 -2.83
N ILE A 421 -21.55 13.42 -1.76
CA ILE A 421 -20.41 14.07 -1.13
C ILE A 421 -19.25 13.09 -1.03
N ILE A 422 -18.17 13.38 -1.72
CA ILE A 422 -16.92 12.61 -1.61
C ILE A 422 -16.03 13.22 -0.55
N SER A 423 -15.53 12.38 0.35
CA SER A 423 -14.61 12.75 1.42
C SER A 423 -13.23 12.12 1.27
N ASP A 424 -13.06 11.16 0.38
CA ASP A 424 -11.79 10.48 0.16
C ASP A 424 -10.88 11.33 -0.74
N PRO A 425 -9.67 11.70 -0.26
CA PRO A 425 -8.73 12.52 -1.02
C PRO A 425 -8.10 11.82 -2.23
N GLU A 426 -8.13 10.49 -2.27
CA GLU A 426 -7.52 9.70 -3.36
C GLU A 426 -8.39 9.70 -4.63
N TYR A 427 -9.64 10.20 -4.54
CA TYR A 427 -10.60 10.23 -5.64
C TYR A 427 -10.97 11.66 -6.04
N PRO A 428 -10.23 12.29 -6.98
CA PRO A 428 -10.51 13.66 -7.43
C PRO A 428 -11.91 13.81 -8.03
N PRO A 429 -12.64 14.89 -7.70
CA PRO A 429 -14.02 15.07 -8.14
C PRO A 429 -14.18 15.12 -9.66
N THR A 430 -13.19 15.65 -10.39
CA THR A 430 -13.20 15.71 -11.86
C THR A 430 -13.24 14.35 -12.53
N GLU A 431 -12.68 13.32 -11.91
CA GLU A 431 -12.66 11.96 -12.42
C GLU A 431 -13.89 11.19 -11.99
N VAL A 432 -14.19 11.28 -10.69
CA VAL A 432 -15.24 10.48 -10.06
C VAL A 432 -16.62 10.87 -10.56
N TYR A 433 -16.91 12.17 -10.62
CA TYR A 433 -18.21 12.67 -11.06
C TYR A 433 -18.39 12.69 -12.57
N GLY A 434 -17.35 12.43 -13.36
CA GLY A 434 -17.39 12.48 -14.82
C GLY A 434 -18.62 11.83 -15.47
N PRO A 435 -18.99 10.57 -15.14
CA PRO A 435 -20.17 9.93 -15.73
C PRO A 435 -21.52 10.52 -15.32
N PHE A 436 -21.55 11.40 -14.31
CA PHE A 436 -22.74 11.93 -13.68
C PHE A 436 -22.93 13.45 -13.85
N GLU A 437 -22.07 14.13 -14.61
CA GLU A 437 -22.06 15.60 -14.75
C GLU A 437 -23.36 16.20 -15.34
N GLU A 438 -24.10 15.44 -16.13
CA GLU A 438 -25.39 15.90 -16.69
C GLU A 438 -26.54 15.85 -15.67
N LEU A 439 -26.33 15.20 -14.53
CA LEU A 439 -27.34 15.12 -13.49
C LEU A 439 -27.45 16.44 -12.72
N LYS A 440 -28.65 16.68 -12.16
CA LYS A 440 -28.91 17.88 -11.35
C LYS A 440 -28.52 17.74 -9.89
N ILE A 441 -28.22 16.52 -9.44
CA ILE A 441 -27.76 16.25 -8.07
C ILE A 441 -26.50 17.07 -7.77
N ARG A 442 -26.42 17.61 -6.56
CA ARG A 442 -25.25 18.39 -6.14
C ARG A 442 -24.07 17.49 -5.87
N CYS A 443 -23.00 17.64 -6.62
CA CYS A 443 -21.73 16.93 -6.46
C CYS A 443 -20.79 17.78 -5.60
N LEU A 444 -20.51 17.35 -4.37
CA LEU A 444 -19.71 18.08 -3.39
C LEU A 444 -18.43 17.30 -3.06
N TYR A 445 -17.38 18.02 -2.72
CA TYR A 445 -16.08 17.45 -2.36
C TYR A 445 -15.53 18.12 -1.11
N TYR A 446 -15.42 17.34 -0.04
CA TYR A 446 -14.83 17.75 1.23
C TYR A 446 -13.80 16.70 1.66
N PRO A 447 -12.57 16.74 1.14
CA PRO A 447 -11.56 15.74 1.43
C PRO A 447 -11.17 15.78 2.91
N VAL A 448 -11.24 14.64 3.57
CA VAL A 448 -10.84 14.49 4.97
C VAL A 448 -9.64 13.56 5.04
N ASP A 449 -8.45 14.14 5.07
CA ASP A 449 -7.20 13.41 5.20
C ASP A 449 -6.59 13.64 6.57
N CYS A 450 -6.60 12.61 7.41
CA CYS A 450 -6.08 12.67 8.77
C CYS A 450 -4.58 12.36 8.86
N ARG A 451 -3.94 12.02 7.75
CA ARG A 451 -2.50 11.72 7.71
C ARG A 451 -1.68 12.96 8.08
N VAL A 452 -0.50 12.71 8.64
CA VAL A 452 0.49 13.76 8.90
C VAL A 452 0.80 14.51 7.61
N ASP A 453 0.79 15.82 7.65
CA ASP A 453 1.16 16.70 6.56
C ASP A 453 2.63 17.16 6.64
N PHE A 454 3.12 17.79 5.58
CA PHE A 454 4.50 18.27 5.48
C PHE A 454 4.84 19.32 6.55
N TRP A 455 3.88 20.17 6.92
CA TRP A 455 4.09 21.19 7.95
C TRP A 455 4.30 20.56 9.32
N GLN A 456 3.45 19.60 9.70
CA GLN A 456 3.57 18.87 10.97
C GLN A 456 4.87 18.06 11.02
N LEU A 457 5.26 17.43 9.90
CA LEU A 457 6.49 16.69 9.82
C LEU A 457 7.71 17.60 10.04
N ASN A 458 7.80 18.72 9.31
CA ASN A 458 8.94 19.62 9.35
C ASN A 458 9.06 20.36 10.68
N ASN A 459 7.94 20.85 11.22
CA ASN A 459 7.97 21.78 12.37
C ASN A 459 7.83 21.06 13.73
N ASN A 460 7.18 19.91 13.77
CA ASN A 460 6.91 19.24 15.03
C ASN A 460 7.68 17.92 15.17
N ILE A 461 7.63 17.06 14.15
CA ILE A 461 8.07 15.66 14.26
C ILE A 461 9.59 15.55 14.08
N LEU A 462 10.13 16.04 12.98
CA LEU A 462 11.58 15.94 12.68
C LEU A 462 12.45 16.66 13.72
N PRO A 463 12.10 17.88 14.23
CA PRO A 463 12.86 18.52 15.28
C PRO A 463 12.91 17.74 16.60
N GLU A 464 11.85 16.95 16.88
CA GLU A 464 11.80 16.11 18.08
C GLU A 464 12.55 14.79 17.91
N LEU A 465 12.39 14.12 16.77
CA LEU A 465 12.92 12.77 16.52
C LEU A 465 14.38 12.74 16.14
N LYS A 466 14.86 13.71 15.37
CA LYS A 466 16.24 13.90 14.91
C LYS A 466 16.87 12.62 14.34
N PRO A 467 16.27 11.96 13.35
CA PRO A 467 16.88 10.77 12.76
C PRO A 467 18.25 11.10 12.15
N VAL A 468 19.20 10.16 12.22
CA VAL A 468 20.55 10.38 11.65
C VAL A 468 20.47 10.49 10.12
N VAL A 469 19.63 9.67 9.48
CA VAL A 469 19.34 9.73 8.05
C VAL A 469 17.84 9.69 7.85
N LEU A 470 17.31 10.65 7.08
CA LEU A 470 15.92 10.64 6.64
C LEU A 470 15.84 10.17 5.18
N VAL A 471 15.01 9.19 4.90
CA VAL A 471 14.76 8.67 3.55
C VAL A 471 13.31 8.91 3.19
N VAL A 472 13.07 9.53 2.06
CA VAL A 472 11.73 9.90 1.59
C VAL A 472 11.62 9.73 0.07
N PRO A 473 10.40 9.55 -0.48
CA PRO A 473 10.18 9.63 -1.91
C PRO A 473 10.67 10.94 -2.51
N ASP A 474 11.32 10.88 -3.69
CA ASP A 474 11.87 12.06 -4.39
C ASP A 474 10.85 13.23 -4.56
N PRO A 475 9.56 12.98 -4.87
CA PRO A 475 8.57 14.05 -4.94
C PRO A 475 8.37 14.84 -3.64
N TYR A 476 8.66 14.24 -2.47
CA TYR A 476 8.52 14.93 -1.18
C TYR A 476 9.63 15.96 -0.91
N ILE A 477 10.70 15.94 -1.69
CA ILE A 477 11.81 16.90 -1.56
C ILE A 477 11.63 18.07 -2.52
N ARG A 478 11.15 17.78 -3.73
CA ARG A 478 11.06 18.79 -4.79
C ARG A 478 9.84 19.69 -4.66
N GLY A 479 8.84 19.23 -3.90
CA GLY A 479 7.52 19.86 -3.86
C GLY A 479 6.80 19.70 -5.21
N GLN A 480 5.52 19.95 -5.19
CA GLN A 480 4.76 20.12 -6.45
C GLN A 480 4.94 21.56 -6.93
N GLN A 481 5.08 21.77 -8.24
CA GLN A 481 5.33 23.11 -8.82
C GLN A 481 4.34 24.18 -8.34
N ASP A 482 3.10 23.79 -8.06
CA ASP A 482 2.03 24.66 -7.58
C ASP A 482 1.87 24.69 -6.05
N GLN A 483 2.68 23.93 -5.30
CA GLN A 483 2.56 23.75 -3.85
C GLN A 483 3.92 23.74 -3.16
N PRO A 484 4.56 24.91 -2.97
CA PRO A 484 5.90 24.98 -2.39
C PRO A 484 5.98 24.49 -0.93
N ASN A 485 4.86 24.44 -0.22
CA ASN A 485 4.81 23.98 1.18
C ASN A 485 4.70 22.44 1.32
N THR A 486 4.71 21.70 0.20
CA THR A 486 4.66 20.23 0.18
C THR A 486 6.04 19.61 0.03
N CYS A 487 7.05 20.21 0.62
CA CYS A 487 8.42 19.69 0.62
C CYS A 487 8.93 19.46 2.04
N ILE A 488 9.84 18.50 2.16
CA ILE A 488 10.51 18.21 3.42
C ILE A 488 11.83 18.95 3.46
N ASP A 489 12.07 19.68 4.56
CA ASP A 489 13.32 20.38 4.84
C ASP A 489 14.06 19.68 5.99
N TYR A 490 15.00 18.84 5.64
CA TYR A 490 15.84 18.11 6.61
C TYR A 490 17.22 17.81 6.03
N ASN A 491 18.22 17.73 6.87
CA ASN A 491 19.59 17.39 6.46
C ASN A 491 20.27 16.49 7.51
N PRO A 492 20.78 15.30 7.15
CA PRO A 492 20.83 14.73 5.79
C PRO A 492 19.51 14.07 5.39
N ILE A 493 19.09 14.30 4.14
CA ILE A 493 17.95 13.66 3.50
C ILE A 493 18.42 12.84 2.29
N THR A 494 17.84 11.67 2.12
CA THR A 494 18.11 10.79 0.98
C THR A 494 16.84 10.63 0.16
N PRO A 495 16.79 11.18 -1.06
CA PRO A 495 15.68 10.96 -1.97
C PRO A 495 15.65 9.51 -2.45
N LEU A 496 14.47 8.97 -2.63
CA LEU A 496 14.27 7.62 -3.15
C LEU A 496 13.28 7.68 -4.32
N ARG A 497 13.76 7.36 -5.51
CA ARG A 497 12.93 7.26 -6.70
C ARG A 497 12.36 5.86 -6.82
N GLN A 498 11.26 5.77 -7.57
CA GLN A 498 10.67 4.49 -7.83
C GLN A 498 11.65 3.56 -8.56
N GLU A 499 11.66 2.28 -8.16
CA GLU A 499 12.59 1.23 -8.61
C GLU A 499 14.08 1.55 -8.34
N GLU A 500 14.38 2.62 -7.60
CA GLU A 500 15.74 2.96 -7.18
C GLU A 500 16.08 2.23 -5.88
N THR A 501 17.34 1.77 -5.79
CA THR A 501 17.89 1.17 -4.59
C THR A 501 18.98 2.08 -4.04
N VAL A 502 18.81 2.52 -2.81
CA VAL A 502 19.79 3.30 -2.07
C VAL A 502 20.48 2.40 -1.06
N THR A 503 21.81 2.52 -0.96
CA THR A 503 22.61 1.81 0.04
C THR A 503 22.90 2.73 1.21
N ILE A 504 22.45 2.33 2.39
CA ILE A 504 22.69 3.04 3.64
C ILE A 504 23.80 2.31 4.40
N PRO A 505 24.91 2.99 4.74
CA PRO A 505 25.99 2.40 5.51
C PRO A 505 25.53 2.09 6.94
N SER A 506 25.78 0.87 7.37
CA SER A 506 25.46 0.40 8.73
C SER A 506 26.62 0.68 9.69
N LYS A 507 26.30 0.98 10.94
CA LYS A 507 27.29 1.17 11.99
C LYS A 507 27.99 -0.16 12.30
N THR A 508 29.24 -0.31 11.92
CA THR A 508 30.03 -1.52 12.22
C THR A 508 30.57 -1.49 13.63
N ARG A 509 30.14 -2.40 14.48
CA ARG A 509 30.86 -2.74 15.72
C ARG A 509 31.72 -3.97 15.46
N LYS A 510 33.03 -3.81 15.43
CA LYS A 510 33.95 -4.95 15.41
C LYS A 510 33.90 -5.64 16.78
N ARG A 511 33.55 -6.93 16.79
CA ARG A 511 33.62 -7.77 17.99
C ARG A 511 34.56 -8.92 17.76
N LYS A 512 35.31 -9.29 18.79
CA LYS A 512 36.14 -10.51 18.78
C LYS A 512 35.20 -11.69 19.00
N ILE A 513 35.30 -12.71 18.16
CA ILE A 513 34.53 -13.93 18.24
C ILE A 513 35.48 -15.09 18.31
N ARG A 514 35.30 -16.00 19.29
CA ARG A 514 36.02 -17.29 19.30
C ARG A 514 35.33 -18.23 18.34
N ILE A 515 36.05 -18.85 17.44
CA ILE A 515 35.52 -19.81 16.48
C ILE A 515 35.83 -21.22 17.01
N HIS A 516 34.80 -22.06 17.06
CA HIS A 516 34.98 -23.47 17.47
C HIS A 516 35.97 -24.18 16.50
N PRO A 517 36.86 -25.05 17.01
CA PRO A 517 37.87 -25.71 16.18
C PRO A 517 37.32 -26.44 14.96
N GLU A 518 36.18 -27.10 15.08
CA GLU A 518 35.54 -27.80 13.96
C GLU A 518 35.11 -26.85 12.82
N ILE A 519 34.63 -25.64 13.15
CA ILE A 519 34.30 -24.63 12.15
C ILE A 519 35.57 -24.10 11.53
N ALA A 520 36.61 -23.83 12.36
CA ALA A 520 37.89 -23.33 11.89
C ALA A 520 38.55 -24.31 10.90
N ALA A 521 38.44 -25.60 11.14
CA ALA A 521 38.99 -26.65 10.25
C ALA A 521 38.25 -26.71 8.88
N GLN A 522 37.02 -26.27 8.82
CA GLN A 522 36.22 -26.27 7.58
C GLN A 522 36.43 -25.00 6.73
N LEU A 523 37.08 -23.96 7.27
CA LEU A 523 37.29 -22.72 6.57
C LEU A 523 38.20 -22.91 5.36
N LYS A 524 37.71 -22.53 4.18
CA LYS A 524 38.47 -22.51 2.93
C LYS A 524 38.51 -21.09 2.37
N PRO A 525 39.40 -20.22 2.86
CA PRO A 525 39.50 -18.85 2.37
C PRO A 525 39.80 -18.83 0.88
N ARG A 526 39.08 -18.05 0.13
CA ARG A 526 39.35 -17.77 -1.28
C ARG A 526 39.88 -16.36 -1.40
N GLY A 527 40.94 -16.18 -2.22
CA GLY A 527 41.52 -14.88 -2.47
C GLY A 527 40.50 -13.94 -3.12
N PHE A 528 40.47 -12.70 -2.65
CA PHE A 528 39.54 -11.66 -3.11
C PHE A 528 40.30 -10.34 -3.32
N GLY A 529 39.93 -9.59 -4.38
CA GLY A 529 40.58 -8.34 -4.76
C GLY A 529 41.58 -8.50 -5.92
N ALA A 530 42.02 -7.38 -6.49
CA ALA A 530 42.91 -7.36 -7.66
C ALA A 530 44.23 -8.10 -7.43
N ASN A 531 44.75 -8.06 -6.20
CA ASN A 531 46.02 -8.69 -5.81
C ASN A 531 45.87 -9.90 -4.90
N MET A 532 44.63 -10.44 -4.73
CA MET A 532 44.34 -11.54 -3.80
C MET A 532 44.77 -11.30 -2.34
N GLU A 533 44.88 -10.06 -1.93
CA GLU A 533 45.36 -9.66 -0.60
C GLU A 533 44.41 -9.97 0.56
N ARG A 534 43.15 -10.26 0.22
CA ARG A 534 42.10 -10.57 1.22
C ARG A 534 41.51 -11.95 0.95
N GLY A 535 41.34 -12.75 2.00
CA GLY A 535 40.65 -14.04 1.94
C GLY A 535 39.21 -13.88 2.40
N VAL A 536 38.26 -14.42 1.64
CA VAL A 536 36.82 -14.52 1.99
C VAL A 536 36.45 -15.97 2.07
N CYS A 537 35.72 -16.36 3.11
CA CYS A 537 35.12 -17.69 3.24
C CYS A 537 33.72 -17.58 3.87
N SER A 538 32.86 -18.51 3.50
CA SER A 538 31.56 -18.61 4.17
C SER A 538 31.70 -19.36 5.50
N LEU A 539 30.93 -18.92 6.48
CA LEU A 539 30.90 -19.44 7.82
C LEU A 539 29.45 -19.81 8.17
N LYS A 540 29.23 -21.05 8.61
CA LYS A 540 27.95 -21.52 9.11
C LYS A 540 28.10 -21.99 10.55
N GLY A 541 27.33 -21.41 11.45
CA GLY A 541 27.37 -21.77 12.87
C GLY A 541 26.29 -21.03 13.66
N VAL A 542 26.18 -21.37 14.92
CA VAL A 542 25.34 -20.66 15.91
C VAL A 542 26.26 -19.79 16.76
N LEU A 543 25.89 -18.51 16.90
CA LEU A 543 26.63 -17.59 17.73
C LEU A 543 26.05 -17.65 19.17
N ASN A 544 26.86 -18.15 20.10
CA ASN A 544 26.56 -18.14 21.53
C ASN A 544 27.25 -16.96 22.21
N CYS A 545 26.61 -16.39 23.21
CA CYS A 545 27.16 -15.32 24.03
C CYS A 545 27.09 -15.78 25.51
N TYR A 546 28.27 -15.95 26.14
CA TYR A 546 28.42 -16.24 27.56
C TYR A 546 29.42 -15.26 28.15
N ASP A 547 29.11 -14.68 29.28
CA ASP A 547 29.96 -13.73 30.02
C ASP A 547 30.56 -12.63 29.13
N ASN A 548 29.75 -12.08 28.23
CA ASN A 548 30.14 -11.06 27.27
C ASN A 548 31.19 -11.51 26.22
N GLU A 549 31.51 -12.80 26.14
CA GLU A 549 32.32 -13.42 25.10
C GLU A 549 31.43 -14.09 24.04
N TYR A 550 31.75 -13.84 22.77
CA TYR A 550 31.05 -14.44 21.65
C TYR A 550 31.82 -15.66 21.13
N GLN A 551 31.11 -16.79 21.04
CA GLN A 551 31.64 -18.03 20.49
C GLN A 551 30.76 -18.55 19.36
N LEU A 552 31.37 -18.83 18.20
CA LEU A 552 30.69 -19.47 17.09
C LEU A 552 30.86 -20.97 17.20
N VAL A 553 29.74 -21.70 17.36
CA VAL A 553 29.71 -23.17 17.49
C VAL A 553 29.04 -23.79 16.26
N PRO A 554 29.28 -25.10 15.96
CA PRO A 554 28.65 -25.78 14.85
C PRO A 554 27.13 -25.68 14.89
N ALA A 555 26.51 -25.42 13.73
CA ALA A 555 25.06 -25.38 13.61
C ALA A 555 24.48 -26.79 13.68
N PRO A 556 23.36 -27.01 14.40
CA PRO A 556 22.67 -28.29 14.37
C PRO A 556 22.18 -28.61 12.93
N SER A 557 22.18 -29.88 12.59
CA SER A 557 21.82 -30.38 11.25
C SER A 557 20.38 -30.05 10.81
N SER A 558 19.53 -29.66 11.77
CA SER A 558 18.14 -29.23 11.54
C SER A 558 18.00 -27.80 11.01
N LEU A 559 19.05 -26.98 11.02
CA LEU A 559 18.98 -25.65 10.42
C LEU A 559 19.06 -25.74 8.89
N THR A 560 18.01 -25.20 8.26
CA THR A 560 17.88 -25.15 6.80
C THR A 560 19.10 -24.52 6.13
N SER A 561 19.42 -24.98 4.92
CA SER A 561 20.54 -24.49 4.14
C SER A 561 20.45 -22.96 3.93
N ALA A 562 21.53 -22.26 4.20
CA ALA A 562 21.61 -20.84 3.87
C ALA A 562 21.43 -20.63 2.36
N ARG A 563 20.71 -19.59 1.96
CA ARG A 563 20.65 -19.19 0.55
C ARG A 563 22.05 -18.89 0.05
N PRO A 564 22.39 -19.24 -1.21
CA PRO A 564 23.72 -18.96 -1.73
C PRO A 564 23.96 -17.44 -1.73
N ALA A 565 25.05 -17.03 -1.10
CA ALA A 565 25.52 -15.65 -1.13
C ALA A 565 26.60 -15.51 -2.21
N PHE A 566 26.63 -14.37 -2.88
CA PHE A 566 27.61 -14.09 -3.93
C PHE A 566 28.33 -12.79 -3.62
N THR A 567 29.60 -12.69 -3.99
CA THR A 567 30.39 -11.45 -3.92
C THR A 567 30.99 -11.13 -5.28
N GLY A 568 31.20 -9.85 -5.55
CA GLY A 568 31.82 -9.35 -6.78
C GLY A 568 31.05 -8.18 -7.37
N LYS A 569 31.56 -7.72 -8.50
CA LYS A 569 30.94 -6.68 -9.32
C LYS A 569 30.64 -7.25 -10.70
N HIS A 570 29.53 -6.85 -11.25
CA HIS A 570 29.23 -7.15 -12.64
C HIS A 570 29.99 -6.18 -13.56
N THR A 571 30.70 -6.72 -14.52
CA THR A 571 31.22 -5.95 -15.65
C THR A 571 30.51 -6.37 -16.92
N VAL A 572 30.37 -5.45 -17.87
CA VAL A 572 29.69 -5.72 -19.14
C VAL A 572 30.32 -6.90 -19.86
N GLU A 573 31.64 -7.00 -19.85
CA GLU A 573 32.40 -8.06 -20.49
C GLU A 573 32.15 -9.43 -19.86
N THR A 574 32.14 -9.52 -18.51
CA THR A 574 31.87 -10.79 -17.82
C THR A 574 30.42 -11.24 -18.00
N LEU A 575 29.48 -10.30 -17.97
CA LEU A 575 28.06 -10.59 -18.23
C LEU A 575 27.81 -11.07 -19.65
N THR A 576 28.32 -10.37 -20.66
CA THR A 576 28.19 -10.78 -22.06
C THR A 576 28.83 -12.12 -22.34
N LYS A 577 29.98 -12.40 -21.74
CA LYS A 577 30.66 -13.71 -21.87
C LYS A 577 29.83 -14.85 -21.25
N ASN A 578 29.24 -14.63 -20.10
CA ASN A 578 28.44 -15.65 -19.42
C ASN A 578 27.07 -15.86 -20.08
N LEU A 579 26.45 -14.79 -20.57
CA LEU A 579 25.24 -14.90 -21.39
C LEU A 579 25.51 -15.65 -22.70
N SER A 580 26.65 -15.39 -23.36
CA SER A 580 27.06 -16.14 -24.56
C SER A 580 27.30 -17.62 -24.27
N LYS A 581 27.90 -17.97 -23.14
CA LYS A 581 28.06 -19.38 -22.69
C LYS A 581 26.72 -20.06 -22.45
N ALA A 582 25.70 -19.31 -22.00
CA ALA A 582 24.34 -19.81 -21.84
C ALA A 582 23.53 -19.82 -23.17
N GLY A 583 24.18 -19.52 -24.31
CA GLY A 583 23.52 -19.46 -25.62
C GLY A 583 22.66 -18.21 -25.84
N ILE A 584 22.88 -17.16 -25.05
CA ILE A 584 22.09 -15.93 -25.08
C ILE A 584 22.97 -14.80 -25.66
N THR A 585 22.57 -14.24 -26.78
CA THR A 585 23.22 -13.07 -27.37
C THR A 585 22.59 -11.80 -26.85
N ALA A 586 23.38 -10.91 -26.26
CA ALA A 586 22.95 -9.61 -25.76
C ALA A 586 23.69 -8.49 -26.48
N VAL A 587 22.98 -7.41 -26.78
CA VAL A 587 23.55 -6.18 -27.36
C VAL A 587 23.67 -5.15 -26.24
N ALA A 588 24.87 -4.61 -26.05
CA ALA A 588 25.14 -3.61 -25.02
C ALA A 588 24.96 -2.19 -25.59
N SER A 589 24.18 -1.37 -24.92
CA SER A 589 24.06 0.07 -25.16
C SER A 589 24.32 0.83 -23.86
N LYS A 590 24.81 2.07 -23.95
CA LYS A 590 25.08 2.91 -22.79
C LYS A 590 24.09 4.07 -22.79
N GLU A 591 23.37 4.24 -21.69
CA GLU A 591 22.39 5.30 -21.49
C GLU A 591 22.72 6.05 -20.19
N GLY A 592 23.35 7.22 -20.31
CA GLY A 592 23.88 7.95 -19.17
C GLY A 592 24.92 7.14 -18.40
N ASP A 593 24.73 7.00 -17.09
CA ASP A 593 25.61 6.23 -16.20
C ASP A 593 25.28 4.72 -16.15
N LYS A 594 24.24 4.28 -16.84
CA LYS A 594 23.80 2.88 -16.84
C LYS A 594 24.16 2.20 -18.15
N THR A 595 24.50 0.91 -18.07
CA THR A 595 24.66 0.08 -19.26
C THR A 595 23.44 -0.83 -19.41
N ILE A 596 22.83 -0.82 -20.58
CA ILE A 596 21.65 -1.62 -20.91
C ILE A 596 22.07 -2.74 -21.85
N LEU A 597 21.78 -3.97 -21.49
CA LEU A 597 21.96 -5.16 -22.31
C LEU A 597 20.58 -5.62 -22.82
N THR A 598 20.33 -5.49 -24.11
CA THR A 598 19.07 -5.92 -24.74
C THR A 598 19.25 -7.32 -25.32
N ILE A 599 18.27 -8.18 -25.08
CA ILE A 599 18.22 -9.57 -25.53
C ILE A 599 16.92 -9.78 -26.32
N ASP A 600 16.95 -9.45 -27.62
CA ASP A 600 15.75 -9.45 -28.47
C ASP A 600 15.05 -10.82 -28.54
N LYS A 601 15.82 -11.90 -28.60
CA LYS A 601 15.27 -13.27 -28.68
C LYS A 601 14.42 -13.68 -27.47
N LEU A 602 14.64 -13.05 -26.31
CA LEU A 602 13.94 -13.38 -25.07
C LEU A 602 13.05 -12.23 -24.59
N ASN A 603 12.92 -11.18 -25.39
CA ASN A 603 12.26 -9.94 -25.03
C ASN A 603 12.68 -9.49 -23.60
N ALA A 604 13.99 -9.40 -23.38
CA ALA A 604 14.57 -9.16 -22.08
C ALA A 604 15.58 -8.02 -22.11
N VAL A 605 15.59 -7.25 -21.03
CA VAL A 605 16.51 -6.13 -20.83
C VAL A 605 17.21 -6.29 -19.47
N ILE A 606 18.53 -6.18 -19.46
CA ILE A 606 19.33 -6.19 -18.25
C ILE A 606 19.98 -4.82 -18.12
N THR A 607 19.67 -4.12 -17.04
CA THR A 607 20.27 -2.81 -16.73
C THR A 607 21.33 -2.97 -15.64
N LEU A 608 22.54 -2.51 -15.93
CA LEU A 608 23.68 -2.54 -15.01
C LEU A 608 24.00 -1.11 -14.56
N SER A 609 24.14 -0.91 -13.24
CA SER A 609 24.60 0.36 -12.67
C SER A 609 26.08 0.61 -12.97
N ALA A 610 26.51 1.88 -12.94
CA ALA A 610 27.91 2.28 -13.22
C ALA A 610 28.92 1.63 -12.28
N ASP A 611 28.54 1.40 -11.02
CA ASP A 611 29.37 0.75 -10.01
C ASP A 611 29.44 -0.79 -10.15
N GLY A 612 28.59 -1.37 -11.01
CA GLY A 612 28.49 -2.82 -11.22
C GLY A 612 27.88 -3.59 -10.04
N LEU A 613 27.31 -2.90 -9.07
CA LEU A 613 26.74 -3.50 -7.85
C LEU A 613 25.24 -3.81 -7.99
N HIS A 614 24.56 -3.10 -8.87
CA HIS A 614 23.13 -3.27 -9.09
C HIS A 614 22.85 -3.75 -10.51
N THR A 615 22.05 -4.81 -10.61
CA THR A 615 21.61 -5.38 -11.88
C THR A 615 20.11 -5.59 -11.85
N ASN A 616 19.39 -4.99 -12.78
CA ASN A 616 17.96 -5.15 -12.95
C ASN A 616 17.69 -5.99 -14.21
N ILE A 617 16.77 -6.98 -14.11
CA ILE A 617 16.39 -7.86 -15.20
C ILE A 617 14.91 -7.68 -15.48
N ARG A 618 14.57 -7.15 -16.65
CA ARG A 618 13.21 -7.13 -17.20
C ARG A 618 13.09 -8.23 -18.24
N ALA A 619 12.28 -9.23 -17.96
CA ALA A 619 12.10 -10.37 -18.86
C ALA A 619 10.77 -11.09 -18.59
N PRO A 620 10.19 -11.81 -19.56
CA PRO A 620 9.08 -12.73 -19.35
C PRO A 620 9.41 -13.76 -18.25
N ARG A 621 8.38 -14.17 -17.50
CA ARG A 621 8.53 -15.04 -16.32
C ARG A 621 9.34 -16.31 -16.60
N GLU A 622 9.10 -16.93 -17.76
CA GLU A 622 9.75 -18.19 -18.20
C GLU A 622 11.28 -18.06 -18.34
N HIS A 623 11.79 -16.87 -18.63
CA HIS A 623 13.21 -16.66 -18.91
C HIS A 623 13.99 -16.08 -17.72
N ARG A 624 13.30 -15.58 -16.69
CA ARG A 624 13.94 -14.89 -15.55
C ARG A 624 14.91 -15.77 -14.78
N LEU A 625 14.53 -17.05 -14.51
CA LEU A 625 15.38 -17.97 -13.77
C LEU A 625 16.69 -18.22 -14.54
N LYS A 626 16.59 -18.54 -15.82
CA LYS A 626 17.74 -18.81 -16.68
C LYS A 626 18.69 -17.60 -16.81
N LEU A 627 18.11 -16.41 -16.95
CA LEU A 627 18.90 -15.16 -16.99
C LEU A 627 19.58 -14.89 -15.64
N SER A 628 18.86 -15.11 -14.57
CA SER A 628 19.36 -14.96 -13.20
C SER A 628 20.55 -15.89 -12.92
N GLU A 629 20.46 -17.15 -13.31
CA GLU A 629 21.55 -18.11 -13.16
C GLU A 629 22.79 -17.71 -13.98
N ALA A 630 22.58 -17.29 -15.24
CA ALA A 630 23.66 -16.85 -16.10
C ALA A 630 24.38 -15.60 -15.56
N ILE A 631 23.63 -14.68 -14.95
CA ILE A 631 24.20 -13.46 -14.32
C ILE A 631 24.92 -13.84 -13.02
N SER A 632 24.35 -14.70 -12.18
CA SER A 632 24.97 -15.15 -10.94
C SER A 632 26.29 -15.88 -11.17
N ALA A 633 26.42 -16.57 -12.30
CA ALA A 633 27.67 -17.23 -12.70
C ALA A 633 28.84 -16.25 -12.93
N SER A 634 28.58 -14.92 -13.02
CA SER A 634 29.64 -13.90 -13.08
C SER A 634 30.16 -13.48 -11.71
N LEU A 635 29.48 -13.91 -10.63
CA LEU A 635 29.86 -13.60 -9.25
C LEU A 635 30.53 -14.80 -8.59
N LEU A 636 31.31 -14.54 -7.55
CA LEU A 636 31.93 -15.59 -6.76
C LEU A 636 30.96 -16.05 -5.67
N PRO A 637 30.57 -17.34 -5.62
CA PRO A 637 29.80 -17.85 -4.51
C PRO A 637 30.64 -17.81 -3.22
N ILE A 638 30.03 -17.34 -2.13
CA ILE A 638 30.64 -17.27 -0.80
C ILE A 638 30.14 -18.45 0.02
#